data_a598cb545bdf0be639ef912460c909bf
#
_entry.id   a598cb545bdf0be639ef912460c909bf
#
_cell.length_a   1.000
_cell.length_b   1.000
_cell.length_c   1.000
_cell.angle_alpha   90.00
_cell.angle_beta   90.00
_cell.angle_gamma   90.00
#
_symmetry.space_group_name_H-M   'P 1'
#
loop_
_entity.id
_entity.type
_entity.pdbx_description
1 polymer ?
#
loop_
_entity_poly.entity_id
_entity_poly.type
_entity_poly.pdbx_seq_one_letter_code
_entity_poly.pdbx_strand_id
1 'polypeptide(L)'
;MLKRVWSVFLILALIGGCIIPAAAEEAELGIYFNNEKLELSKKTYVKNGIIMCELQGVFDAIGITYEYLGVSETLTASYRGDKMEVKLGDMSMKVHRVPIELTEPFYRDENKIMMPLDTVAYCFNLIVDRSDLSHITITEKKRAEVESFGEKLEALLEPYQDKKNVAFDGGNDYIEKVNLAQYPDFETLKIVDVEGMHFDKALDITLTKVPDNWWEKQILVNIPEYGRTRDELVLITFWGKSLWSRTDAASARLDVCDQTGAPDYHNVVGQQFDLTGEWQKYYIVAKQGTSVEAIAGKHSLNFRFGFALQQLQIADIRLEYYTVPSDFEVPAETPNYEGIEDDAIWRKEALKSIEKNRKNNMVVNVKDDKGNPIENAEVHAEMTRSEMNWGCCTGYEEYTRNGQNNYMLSDRATSHQKMMKDLGFQMATITYNKAAGYDSTALEREINYLIDNDIDYRLHLYIWDGTPTDAEKLFFPKYSDSTDWNVDYMDKSTYRKIWEDQVNLMATFANNYPTEIDVLNEVSPRHQMLQYIGYGEIKRYFEVARKLNPNAKLVLNECGVGGYSTGKGYFDSFLELIKYLKSMGAPIDAAGLQAHQVSANYPYLFYEEAELLTQYVDSVSITEFDVGLKEEYLYPYVRDVLIACYAHPKIETFIAWTPFYIYNTSTRLEFLYGYNDTELPGLKAWKELVMGEWRTNETVNTGADGSAEIRGHRGRYDVTVTVDGKSETISMNLTKDEEKNVVNAVVSDDGIKLKCENVYIPKEKMPYINSLDFGKTTDIDMPDLINEYERATEIKSCRDFDGNELPQLFDANSDGNAIVLPGEYLTVELGKCVNLKKLIVGWGDGYLKRFQNGIEISEDGENWTVVRNGINKSDNEEIDLIGKKAKYIRIKATDEKLIVGSISVYTDNTK
;
A
#
# COMPACT_ATOMS: atom_id res chain seq x y z
N MET A 1 2.92 -30.73 -26.84
CA MET A 1 1.46 -30.89 -26.76
C MET A 1 0.98 -31.65 -25.50
N LEU A 2 1.73 -32.64 -24.97
CA LEU A 2 1.34 -33.32 -23.72
C LEU A 2 1.56 -32.48 -22.44
N LYS A 3 2.54 -31.56 -22.38
CA LYS A 3 2.83 -30.72 -21.19
C LYS A 3 1.75 -29.67 -20.85
N ARG A 4 0.89 -29.26 -21.81
CA ARG A 4 -0.24 -28.35 -21.55
C ARG A 4 -1.46 -29.02 -20.87
N VAL A 5 -1.54 -30.32 -20.92
CA VAL A 5 -2.66 -31.08 -20.35
C VAL A 5 -2.54 -31.22 -18.83
N TRP A 6 -1.32 -31.29 -18.28
CA TRP A 6 -1.12 -31.44 -16.83
C TRP A 6 -1.37 -30.17 -16.02
N SER A 7 -1.09 -28.98 -16.56
CA SER A 7 -1.40 -27.71 -15.88
C SER A 7 -2.90 -27.46 -15.74
N VAL A 8 -3.71 -27.92 -16.69
CA VAL A 8 -5.17 -27.85 -16.62
C VAL A 8 -5.73 -28.84 -15.58
N PHE A 9 -5.08 -30.00 -15.38
CA PHE A 9 -5.51 -30.99 -14.39
C PHE A 9 -5.28 -30.54 -12.95
N LEU A 10 -4.23 -29.76 -12.66
CA LEU A 10 -3.98 -29.25 -11.30
C LEU A 10 -4.97 -28.14 -10.91
N ILE A 11 -5.37 -27.29 -11.85
CA ILE A 11 -6.39 -26.24 -11.62
C ILE A 11 -7.76 -26.86 -11.34
N LEU A 12 -8.11 -27.95 -12.01
CA LEU A 12 -9.36 -28.67 -11.80
C LEU A 12 -9.40 -29.46 -10.48
N ALA A 13 -8.26 -29.94 -9.98
CA ALA A 13 -8.19 -30.68 -8.72
C ALA A 13 -8.36 -29.78 -7.47
N LEU A 14 -7.94 -28.52 -7.54
CA LEU A 14 -8.11 -27.52 -6.46
C LEU A 14 -9.54 -26.95 -6.36
N ILE A 15 -10.33 -27.02 -7.42
CA ILE A 15 -11.74 -26.58 -7.43
C ILE A 15 -12.69 -27.71 -6.95
N GLY A 16 -12.18 -28.88 -6.55
CA GLY A 16 -12.99 -30.01 -6.07
C GLY A 16 -13.88 -30.65 -7.13
N GLY A 17 -13.50 -30.52 -8.41
CA GLY A 17 -14.34 -30.90 -9.54
C GLY A 17 -14.04 -32.28 -10.11
N CYS A 18 -15.00 -33.18 -10.04
CA CYS A 18 -15.03 -34.34 -10.92
C CYS A 18 -14.97 -33.89 -12.39
N ILE A 19 -14.06 -34.50 -13.18
CA ILE A 19 -14.01 -34.27 -14.64
C ILE A 19 -15.37 -34.69 -15.21
N ILE A 20 -16.08 -33.73 -15.86
CA ILE A 20 -17.32 -34.03 -16.56
C ILE A 20 -16.96 -34.90 -17.77
N PRO A 21 -17.49 -36.14 -17.89
CA PRO A 21 -17.19 -36.99 -19.06
C PRO A 21 -17.66 -36.32 -20.36
N ALA A 22 -16.92 -36.50 -21.46
CA ALA A 22 -17.29 -36.02 -22.79
C ALA A 22 -18.68 -36.43 -23.26
N ALA A 23 -19.25 -37.52 -22.68
CA ALA A 23 -20.62 -37.96 -22.97
C ALA A 23 -21.74 -37.08 -22.37
N ALA A 24 -21.39 -36.07 -21.57
CA ALA A 24 -22.34 -35.12 -20.94
C ALA A 24 -22.78 -33.97 -21.85
N GLU A 25 -22.21 -33.83 -23.05
CA GLU A 25 -22.58 -32.76 -24.01
C GLU A 25 -24.02 -32.88 -24.51
N GLU A 26 -24.66 -34.05 -24.40
CA GLU A 26 -26.04 -34.29 -24.83
C GLU A 26 -27.07 -34.34 -23.69
N ALA A 27 -26.67 -34.28 -22.42
CA ALA A 27 -27.55 -34.34 -21.29
C ALA A 27 -28.41 -33.09 -21.14
N GLU A 28 -29.66 -33.24 -20.70
CA GLU A 28 -30.50 -32.13 -20.28
C GLU A 28 -30.05 -31.68 -18.90
N LEU A 29 -29.41 -30.49 -18.81
CA LEU A 29 -28.87 -29.95 -17.58
C LEU A 29 -29.93 -29.10 -16.86
N GLY A 30 -30.23 -29.43 -15.60
CA GLY A 30 -31.14 -28.65 -14.75
C GLY A 30 -30.37 -27.93 -13.64
N ILE A 31 -30.57 -26.62 -13.50
CA ILE A 31 -29.98 -25.84 -12.40
C ILE A 31 -31.07 -25.58 -11.34
N TYR A 32 -30.70 -25.79 -10.09
CA TYR A 32 -31.59 -25.62 -8.93
C TYR A 32 -30.92 -24.71 -7.90
N PHE A 33 -31.70 -23.83 -7.29
CA PHE A 33 -31.30 -23.02 -6.14
C PHE A 33 -32.30 -23.23 -5.00
N ASN A 34 -31.84 -23.55 -3.81
CA ASN A 34 -32.68 -23.89 -2.65
C ASN A 34 -33.75 -24.99 -2.96
N ASN A 35 -33.40 -26.01 -3.76
CA ASN A 35 -34.26 -27.08 -4.25
C ASN A 35 -35.36 -26.67 -5.24
N GLU A 36 -35.34 -25.41 -5.73
CA GLU A 36 -36.27 -24.95 -6.76
C GLU A 36 -35.54 -24.95 -8.12
N LYS A 37 -36.19 -25.56 -9.15
CA LYS A 37 -35.64 -25.54 -10.52
C LYS A 37 -35.70 -24.16 -11.10
N LEU A 38 -34.55 -23.67 -11.65
CA LEU A 38 -34.50 -22.37 -12.30
C LEU A 38 -35.04 -22.48 -13.74
N GLU A 39 -35.99 -21.63 -14.07
CA GLU A 39 -36.53 -21.52 -15.41
C GLU A 39 -35.66 -20.55 -16.24
N LEU A 40 -34.67 -21.13 -16.97
CA LEU A 40 -33.75 -20.37 -17.82
C LEU A 40 -34.29 -20.28 -19.25
N SER A 41 -34.19 -19.12 -19.89
CA SER A 41 -34.63 -18.93 -21.29
C SER A 41 -33.65 -19.47 -22.34
N LYS A 42 -32.38 -19.66 -21.93
CA LYS A 42 -31.32 -20.27 -22.72
C LYS A 42 -30.94 -21.63 -22.15
N LYS A 43 -30.66 -22.59 -23.07
CA LYS A 43 -30.25 -23.94 -22.68
C LYS A 43 -28.90 -23.91 -21.97
N THR A 44 -28.82 -24.53 -20.77
CA THR A 44 -27.57 -24.83 -20.08
C THR A 44 -26.83 -25.96 -20.83
N TYR A 45 -25.51 -25.87 -20.98
CA TYR A 45 -24.70 -26.88 -21.66
C TYR A 45 -23.27 -26.92 -21.08
N VAL A 46 -22.55 -27.98 -21.39
CA VAL A 46 -21.11 -28.12 -21.02
C VAL A 46 -20.23 -27.74 -22.20
N LYS A 47 -19.23 -26.89 -21.95
CA LYS A 47 -18.18 -26.53 -22.91
C LYS A 47 -16.80 -26.67 -22.26
N ASN A 48 -15.93 -27.49 -22.84
CA ASN A 48 -14.59 -27.78 -22.27
C ASN A 48 -14.61 -28.20 -20.77
N GLY A 49 -15.67 -28.94 -20.36
CA GLY A 49 -15.83 -29.35 -18.95
C GLY A 49 -16.42 -28.28 -18.02
N ILE A 50 -16.80 -27.10 -18.54
CA ILE A 50 -17.38 -25.99 -17.80
C ILE A 50 -18.87 -25.89 -18.08
N ILE A 51 -19.69 -25.73 -17.06
CA ILE A 51 -21.13 -25.51 -17.19
C ILE A 51 -21.38 -24.05 -17.59
N MET A 52 -21.94 -23.87 -18.78
CA MET A 52 -22.36 -22.55 -19.30
C MET A 52 -23.85 -22.38 -19.14
N CYS A 53 -24.28 -21.31 -18.48
CA CYS A 53 -25.71 -21.03 -18.25
C CYS A 53 -26.06 -19.57 -18.44
N GLU A 54 -27.35 -19.25 -18.53
CA GLU A 54 -27.85 -17.90 -18.61
C GLU A 54 -27.64 -17.17 -17.28
N LEU A 55 -26.97 -16.00 -17.34
CA LEU A 55 -26.65 -15.19 -16.17
C LEU A 55 -27.91 -14.63 -15.50
N GLN A 56 -28.78 -13.97 -16.28
CA GLN A 56 -29.91 -13.23 -15.71
C GLN A 56 -30.81 -14.11 -14.83
N GLY A 57 -31.22 -15.26 -15.34
CA GLY A 57 -32.09 -16.16 -14.58
C GLY A 57 -31.45 -16.73 -13.31
N VAL A 58 -30.15 -16.97 -13.33
CA VAL A 58 -29.40 -17.43 -12.14
C VAL A 58 -29.19 -16.30 -11.14
N PHE A 59 -28.79 -15.10 -11.59
CA PHE A 59 -28.57 -13.96 -10.71
C PHE A 59 -29.84 -13.49 -10.03
N ASP A 60 -30.93 -13.36 -10.79
CA ASP A 60 -32.24 -12.97 -10.27
C ASP A 60 -32.73 -13.97 -9.20
N ALA A 61 -32.53 -15.27 -9.42
CA ALA A 61 -32.95 -16.31 -8.48
C ALA A 61 -32.14 -16.32 -7.16
N ILE A 62 -30.84 -16.01 -7.24
CA ILE A 62 -29.95 -15.97 -6.07
C ILE A 62 -30.08 -14.62 -5.35
N GLY A 63 -30.51 -13.55 -6.03
CA GLY A 63 -30.52 -12.18 -5.51
C GLY A 63 -29.21 -11.43 -5.73
N ILE A 64 -28.42 -11.82 -6.75
CA ILE A 64 -27.21 -11.11 -7.15
C ILE A 64 -27.63 -9.86 -7.93
N THR A 65 -27.20 -8.69 -7.48
CA THR A 65 -27.43 -7.43 -8.22
C THR A 65 -26.38 -7.27 -9.32
N TYR A 66 -26.80 -6.79 -10.48
CA TYR A 66 -25.88 -6.64 -11.62
C TYR A 66 -26.25 -5.48 -12.53
N GLU A 67 -25.26 -4.92 -13.21
CA GLU A 67 -25.40 -3.90 -14.25
C GLU A 67 -24.57 -4.27 -15.47
N TYR A 68 -25.13 -4.07 -16.66
CA TYR A 68 -24.42 -4.28 -17.92
C TYR A 68 -24.36 -2.99 -18.72
N LEU A 69 -23.14 -2.51 -18.96
CA LEU A 69 -22.84 -1.32 -19.75
C LEU A 69 -22.57 -1.72 -21.21
N GLY A 70 -23.59 -1.63 -22.07
CA GLY A 70 -23.49 -2.09 -23.47
C GLY A 70 -22.45 -1.38 -24.32
N VAL A 71 -22.04 -0.14 -23.97
CA VAL A 71 -21.01 0.62 -24.71
C VAL A 71 -19.61 0.05 -24.49
N SER A 72 -19.29 -0.37 -23.28
CA SER A 72 -18.00 -0.97 -22.89
C SER A 72 -18.03 -2.49 -22.94
N GLU A 73 -19.21 -3.09 -23.10
CA GLU A 73 -19.44 -4.54 -22.94
C GLU A 73 -19.02 -5.07 -21.57
N THR A 74 -19.10 -4.21 -20.53
CA THR A 74 -18.70 -4.53 -19.16
C THR A 74 -19.91 -4.90 -18.31
N LEU A 75 -19.80 -6.02 -17.61
CA LEU A 75 -20.74 -6.50 -16.61
C LEU A 75 -20.13 -6.29 -15.24
N THR A 76 -20.85 -5.64 -14.34
CA THR A 76 -20.55 -5.58 -12.91
C THR A 76 -21.64 -6.30 -12.14
N ALA A 77 -21.26 -7.01 -11.08
CA ALA A 77 -22.23 -7.66 -10.21
C ALA A 77 -21.77 -7.65 -8.76
N SER A 78 -22.72 -7.68 -7.83
CA SER A 78 -22.42 -7.74 -6.41
C SER A 78 -23.40 -8.65 -5.65
N TYR A 79 -22.86 -9.34 -4.63
CA TYR A 79 -23.61 -10.23 -3.76
C TYR A 79 -22.95 -10.31 -2.38
N ARG A 80 -23.69 -9.94 -1.32
CA ARG A 80 -23.22 -10.00 0.08
C ARG A 80 -21.86 -9.36 0.30
N GLY A 81 -21.60 -8.22 -0.34
CA GLY A 81 -20.32 -7.52 -0.26
C GLY A 81 -19.28 -7.94 -1.30
N ASP A 82 -19.36 -9.15 -1.87
CA ASP A 82 -18.50 -9.57 -2.97
C ASP A 82 -18.86 -8.84 -4.26
N LYS A 83 -17.85 -8.33 -4.98
CA LYS A 83 -18.02 -7.56 -6.23
C LYS A 83 -17.22 -8.19 -7.35
N MET A 84 -17.81 -8.34 -8.53
CA MET A 84 -17.13 -8.79 -9.74
C MET A 84 -17.31 -7.79 -10.88
N GLU A 85 -16.30 -7.74 -11.74
CA GLU A 85 -16.30 -6.99 -13.00
C GLU A 85 -15.71 -7.86 -14.11
N VAL A 86 -16.40 -7.97 -15.22
CA VAL A 86 -15.93 -8.71 -16.40
C VAL A 86 -16.32 -7.99 -17.68
N LYS A 87 -15.41 -7.95 -18.65
CA LYS A 87 -15.74 -7.55 -20.02
C LYS A 87 -16.07 -8.78 -20.83
N LEU A 88 -17.19 -8.74 -21.55
CA LEU A 88 -17.62 -9.87 -22.37
C LEU A 88 -16.56 -10.22 -23.44
N GLY A 89 -16.26 -11.49 -23.57
CA GLY A 89 -15.24 -12.02 -24.49
C GLY A 89 -13.83 -12.09 -23.90
N ASP A 90 -13.54 -11.41 -22.80
CA ASP A 90 -12.23 -11.49 -22.17
C ASP A 90 -12.05 -12.81 -21.42
N MET A 91 -10.80 -13.30 -21.36
CA MET A 91 -10.41 -14.52 -20.63
C MET A 91 -9.96 -14.21 -19.18
N SER A 92 -10.30 -13.05 -18.69
CA SER A 92 -10.08 -12.63 -17.30
C SER A 92 -11.22 -11.77 -16.78
N MET A 93 -11.40 -11.79 -15.47
CA MET A 93 -12.34 -10.96 -14.75
C MET A 93 -11.69 -10.42 -13.48
N LYS A 94 -12.32 -9.44 -12.82
CA LYS A 94 -11.86 -8.96 -11.50
C LYS A 94 -12.89 -9.29 -10.44
N VAL A 95 -12.42 -9.75 -9.28
CA VAL A 95 -13.23 -9.89 -8.07
C VAL A 95 -12.54 -9.14 -6.96
N HIS A 96 -13.18 -8.13 -6.38
CA HIS A 96 -12.52 -7.23 -5.42
C HIS A 96 -11.16 -6.73 -5.91
N ARG A 97 -11.06 -6.28 -7.18
CA ARG A 97 -9.82 -5.84 -7.85
C ARG A 97 -8.84 -6.97 -8.21
N VAL A 98 -9.02 -8.17 -7.66
CA VAL A 98 -8.15 -9.34 -7.93
C VAL A 98 -8.46 -9.91 -9.31
N PRO A 99 -7.49 -9.98 -10.24
CA PRO A 99 -7.71 -10.61 -11.54
C PRO A 99 -7.82 -12.14 -11.39
N ILE A 100 -8.84 -12.71 -12.01
CA ILE A 100 -9.08 -14.16 -12.08
C ILE A 100 -9.07 -14.58 -13.54
N GLU A 101 -8.26 -15.57 -13.88
CA GLU A 101 -8.26 -16.18 -15.22
C GLU A 101 -9.51 -17.04 -15.41
N LEU A 102 -10.15 -16.88 -16.57
CA LEU A 102 -11.33 -17.65 -16.96
C LEU A 102 -10.91 -18.85 -17.83
N THR A 103 -11.58 -19.98 -17.63
CA THR A 103 -11.46 -21.13 -18.55
C THR A 103 -12.34 -20.98 -19.78
N GLU A 104 -13.48 -20.30 -19.63
CA GLU A 104 -14.40 -19.90 -20.70
C GLU A 104 -14.84 -18.46 -20.47
N PRO A 105 -14.96 -17.62 -21.52
CA PRO A 105 -15.38 -16.24 -21.37
C PRO A 105 -16.89 -16.11 -21.15
N PHE A 106 -17.28 -15.00 -20.54
CA PHE A 106 -18.67 -14.52 -20.63
C PHE A 106 -18.93 -14.04 -22.05
N TYR A 107 -20.05 -14.39 -22.61
CA TYR A 107 -20.40 -13.94 -23.96
C TYR A 107 -21.90 -13.69 -24.12
N ARG A 108 -22.25 -12.94 -25.16
CA ARG A 108 -23.64 -12.65 -25.48
C ARG A 108 -24.21 -13.68 -26.45
N ASP A 109 -25.37 -14.23 -26.10
CA ASP A 109 -26.20 -15.04 -26.99
C ASP A 109 -27.56 -14.34 -27.19
N GLU A 110 -27.72 -13.71 -28.34
CA GLU A 110 -28.83 -12.79 -28.65
C GLU A 110 -28.95 -11.66 -27.60
N ASN A 111 -29.98 -11.68 -26.74
CA ASN A 111 -30.23 -10.69 -25.71
C ASN A 111 -29.88 -11.15 -24.30
N LYS A 112 -29.22 -12.31 -24.18
CA LYS A 112 -28.83 -12.90 -22.88
C LYS A 112 -27.32 -13.00 -22.75
N ILE A 113 -26.81 -12.97 -21.53
CA ILE A 113 -25.40 -13.19 -21.21
C ILE A 113 -25.25 -14.63 -20.74
N MET A 114 -24.33 -15.36 -21.37
CA MET A 114 -23.94 -16.72 -20.96
C MET A 114 -22.68 -16.63 -20.08
N MET A 115 -22.66 -17.37 -18.99
CA MET A 115 -21.59 -17.32 -17.99
C MET A 115 -21.09 -18.72 -17.61
N PRO A 116 -19.81 -18.85 -17.22
CA PRO A 116 -19.27 -20.05 -16.59
C PRO A 116 -19.73 -20.13 -15.11
N LEU A 117 -20.66 -21.08 -14.84
CA LEU A 117 -21.31 -21.20 -13.53
C LEU A 117 -20.32 -21.40 -12.37
N ASP A 118 -19.33 -22.29 -12.56
CA ASP A 118 -18.35 -22.61 -11.54
C ASP A 118 -17.49 -21.39 -11.13
N THR A 119 -17.15 -20.55 -12.12
CA THR A 119 -16.38 -19.33 -11.88
C THR A 119 -17.19 -18.31 -11.09
N VAL A 120 -18.44 -18.12 -11.46
CA VAL A 120 -19.34 -17.21 -10.73
C VAL A 120 -19.57 -17.71 -9.29
N ALA A 121 -19.79 -19.01 -9.13
CA ALA A 121 -19.93 -19.61 -7.82
C ALA A 121 -18.68 -19.41 -6.95
N TYR A 122 -17.50 -19.55 -7.55
CA TYR A 122 -16.23 -19.25 -6.89
C TYR A 122 -16.14 -17.80 -6.42
N CYS A 123 -16.57 -16.84 -7.27
CA CYS A 123 -16.51 -15.40 -6.97
C CYS A 123 -17.46 -14.98 -5.83
N PHE A 124 -18.60 -15.62 -5.71
CA PHE A 124 -19.61 -15.29 -4.71
C PHE A 124 -19.71 -16.30 -3.56
N ASN A 125 -18.66 -17.13 -3.37
CA ASN A 125 -18.61 -18.16 -2.33
C ASN A 125 -19.86 -19.06 -2.31
N LEU A 126 -20.31 -19.47 -3.50
CA LEU A 126 -21.38 -20.43 -3.67
C LEU A 126 -20.82 -21.85 -3.85
N ILE A 127 -21.59 -22.85 -3.47
CA ILE A 127 -21.26 -24.26 -3.68
C ILE A 127 -22.10 -24.76 -4.85
N VAL A 128 -21.46 -25.37 -5.86
CA VAL A 128 -22.12 -26.02 -6.97
C VAL A 128 -21.93 -27.54 -6.83
N ASP A 129 -23.01 -28.26 -6.52
CA ASP A 129 -23.00 -29.72 -6.57
C ASP A 129 -23.46 -30.16 -7.97
N ARG A 130 -22.57 -30.90 -8.67
CA ARG A 130 -22.76 -31.45 -10.01
C ARG A 130 -22.61 -32.96 -10.07
N SER A 131 -22.79 -33.60 -8.94
CA SER A 131 -22.78 -35.07 -8.87
C SER A 131 -23.86 -35.72 -9.74
N ASP A 132 -24.97 -34.98 -9.98
CA ASP A 132 -26.01 -35.31 -10.95
C ASP A 132 -26.21 -34.10 -11.90
N LEU A 133 -25.78 -34.21 -13.15
CA LEU A 133 -25.89 -33.16 -14.17
C LEU A 133 -27.33 -32.82 -14.54
N SER A 134 -28.28 -33.71 -14.32
CA SER A 134 -29.69 -33.41 -14.50
C SER A 134 -30.25 -32.59 -13.34
N HIS A 135 -29.53 -32.50 -12.22
CA HIS A 135 -29.93 -31.85 -10.98
C HIS A 135 -28.75 -31.08 -10.33
N ILE A 136 -28.19 -30.09 -11.04
CA ILE A 136 -27.09 -29.27 -10.55
C ILE A 136 -27.64 -28.31 -9.47
N THR A 137 -27.17 -28.44 -8.24
CA THR A 137 -27.64 -27.56 -7.15
C THR A 137 -26.64 -26.46 -6.84
N ILE A 138 -27.14 -25.25 -6.67
CA ILE A 138 -26.41 -24.10 -6.15
C ILE A 138 -26.86 -23.90 -4.71
N THR A 139 -25.91 -23.82 -3.76
CA THR A 139 -26.20 -23.52 -2.36
C THR A 139 -25.23 -22.44 -1.85
N GLU A 140 -25.70 -21.68 -0.91
CA GLU A 140 -24.88 -20.67 -0.24
C GLU A 140 -23.91 -21.34 0.74
N LYS A 141 -22.65 -20.95 0.70
CA LYS A 141 -21.72 -21.30 1.75
C LYS A 141 -22.02 -20.44 2.97
N LYS A 142 -22.29 -21.05 4.11
CA LYS A 142 -22.43 -20.32 5.36
C LYS A 142 -21.07 -19.72 5.72
N ARG A 143 -20.97 -18.40 5.70
CA ARG A 143 -19.85 -17.67 6.32
C ARG A 143 -20.03 -17.73 7.84
N ALA A 144 -18.91 -17.84 8.58
CA ALA A 144 -18.94 -17.60 10.01
C ALA A 144 -19.41 -16.15 10.21
N GLU A 145 -20.45 -15.96 11.02
CA GLU A 145 -20.87 -14.62 11.41
C GLU A 145 -19.74 -14.02 12.26
N VAL A 146 -19.00 -13.08 11.69
CA VAL A 146 -18.05 -12.27 12.45
C VAL A 146 -18.86 -11.18 13.12
N GLU A 147 -18.95 -11.25 14.44
CA GLU A 147 -19.61 -10.23 15.24
C GLU A 147 -18.95 -8.87 14.97
N SER A 148 -19.72 -7.92 14.48
CA SER A 148 -19.22 -6.58 14.15
C SER A 148 -18.78 -5.84 15.43
N PHE A 149 -17.87 -4.85 15.29
CA PHE A 149 -17.50 -3.97 16.39
C PHE A 149 -18.74 -3.38 17.10
N GLY A 150 -19.72 -2.94 16.32
CA GLY A 150 -20.96 -2.39 16.86
C GLY A 150 -21.73 -3.40 17.69
N GLU A 151 -21.89 -4.63 17.24
CA GLU A 151 -22.57 -5.70 17.99
C GLU A 151 -21.85 -6.04 19.27
N LYS A 152 -20.52 -6.14 19.24
CA LYS A 152 -19.69 -6.35 20.43
C LYS A 152 -19.83 -5.22 21.43
N LEU A 153 -19.76 -3.97 20.96
CA LEU A 153 -19.89 -2.79 21.80
C LEU A 153 -21.28 -2.70 22.42
N GLU A 154 -22.33 -2.90 21.62
CA GLU A 154 -23.70 -2.87 22.09
C GLU A 154 -23.95 -3.97 23.14
N ALA A 155 -23.44 -5.18 22.92
CA ALA A 155 -23.51 -6.28 23.90
C ALA A 155 -22.78 -5.97 25.20
N LEU A 156 -21.60 -5.36 25.14
CA LEU A 156 -20.85 -4.92 26.33
C LEU A 156 -21.52 -3.80 27.09
N LEU A 157 -22.27 -2.93 26.40
CA LEU A 157 -23.01 -1.81 27.01
C LEU A 157 -24.40 -2.21 27.51
N GLU A 158 -24.92 -3.38 27.18
CA GLU A 158 -26.22 -3.85 27.63
C GLU A 158 -26.45 -3.80 29.16
N PRO A 159 -25.46 -4.19 30.04
CA PRO A 159 -25.61 -4.07 31.47
C PRO A 159 -25.66 -2.63 32.02
N TYR A 160 -25.35 -1.64 31.18
CA TYR A 160 -25.28 -0.22 31.56
C TYR A 160 -26.39 0.64 30.95
N GLN A 161 -27.37 0.06 30.29
CA GLN A 161 -28.47 0.79 29.62
C GLN A 161 -29.26 1.66 30.59
N ASP A 162 -29.47 1.21 31.84
CA ASP A 162 -30.13 1.98 32.91
C ASP A 162 -29.25 3.07 33.53
N LYS A 163 -27.99 3.17 33.11
CA LYS A 163 -26.97 4.08 33.66
C LYS A 163 -26.44 5.04 32.61
N LYS A 164 -27.23 5.42 31.66
CA LYS A 164 -26.84 6.35 30.60
C LYS A 164 -27.65 7.63 30.59
N ASN A 165 -27.02 8.72 30.17
CA ASN A 165 -27.71 9.95 29.78
C ASN A 165 -27.78 10.00 28.27
N VAL A 166 -28.92 10.34 27.71
CA VAL A 166 -29.16 10.41 26.26
C VAL A 166 -29.31 11.88 25.87
N ALA A 167 -28.40 12.34 25.00
CA ALA A 167 -28.46 13.68 24.43
C ALA A 167 -29.24 13.72 23.12
N PHE A 168 -29.03 12.69 22.25
CA PHE A 168 -29.78 12.47 21.03
C PHE A 168 -30.15 10.98 20.93
N ASP A 169 -31.45 10.70 20.72
CA ASP A 169 -32.04 9.34 20.86
C ASP A 169 -32.12 8.57 19.54
N GLY A 170 -31.53 9.11 18.47
CA GLY A 170 -31.63 8.50 17.14
C GLY A 170 -32.88 8.87 16.36
N GLY A 171 -33.21 8.11 15.34
CA GLY A 171 -34.31 8.43 14.42
C GLY A 171 -34.16 9.85 13.88
N ASN A 172 -35.21 10.68 14.08
CA ASN A 172 -35.24 12.08 13.63
C ASN A 172 -34.81 13.10 14.71
N ASP A 173 -34.49 12.68 15.94
CA ASP A 173 -34.29 13.58 17.09
C ASP A 173 -33.25 14.68 16.83
N TYR A 174 -32.08 14.34 16.27
CA TYR A 174 -31.04 15.31 15.89
C TYR A 174 -31.50 16.17 14.70
N ILE A 175 -32.09 15.54 13.68
CA ILE A 175 -32.50 16.18 12.42
C ILE A 175 -33.54 17.29 12.69
N GLU A 176 -34.51 17.04 13.57
CA GLU A 176 -35.53 18.00 13.94
C GLU A 176 -34.98 19.21 14.71
N LYS A 177 -33.80 19.07 15.35
CA LYS A 177 -33.14 20.16 16.08
C LYS A 177 -32.22 21.00 15.19
N VAL A 178 -31.95 20.55 13.93
CA VAL A 178 -31.14 21.31 12.97
C VAL A 178 -31.95 22.51 12.47
N ASN A 179 -31.45 23.71 12.73
CA ASN A 179 -32.05 24.92 12.18
C ASN A 179 -31.50 25.25 10.78
N LEU A 180 -32.15 24.74 9.74
CA LEU A 180 -31.70 24.93 8.35
C LEU A 180 -31.52 26.40 7.97
N ALA A 181 -32.28 27.35 8.58
CA ALA A 181 -32.15 28.77 8.31
C ALA A 181 -30.83 29.41 8.79
N GLN A 182 -30.07 28.72 9.62
CA GLN A 182 -28.73 29.15 10.06
C GLN A 182 -27.64 28.86 9.01
N TYR A 183 -27.95 28.13 7.95
CA TYR A 183 -27.01 27.70 6.92
C TYR A 183 -27.41 28.22 5.53
N PRO A 184 -27.55 29.56 5.33
CA PRO A 184 -27.98 30.13 4.06
C PRO A 184 -27.00 29.91 2.91
N ASP A 185 -25.72 29.67 3.23
CA ASP A 185 -24.66 29.43 2.25
C ASP A 185 -24.56 27.96 1.80
N PHE A 186 -25.40 27.09 2.35
CA PHE A 186 -25.57 25.73 1.85
C PHE A 186 -26.67 25.75 0.78
N GLU A 187 -26.28 25.81 -0.47
CA GLU A 187 -27.26 25.79 -1.57
C GLU A 187 -28.14 24.51 -1.57
N THR A 188 -27.70 23.47 -0.85
CA THR A 188 -28.41 22.19 -0.80
C THR A 188 -28.28 21.44 0.52
N LEU A 189 -28.58 22.06 1.65
CA LEU A 189 -28.88 21.34 2.89
C LEU A 189 -30.38 21.13 2.97
N LYS A 190 -30.85 19.90 2.93
CA LYS A 190 -32.27 19.56 2.97
C LYS A 190 -32.50 18.26 3.75
N ILE A 191 -33.73 18.11 4.24
CA ILE A 191 -34.19 16.85 4.80
C ILE A 191 -34.88 16.08 3.67
N VAL A 192 -34.49 14.82 3.50
CA VAL A 192 -35.00 13.89 2.49
C VAL A 192 -35.62 12.67 3.14
N ASP A 193 -36.64 12.11 2.49
CA ASP A 193 -37.23 10.82 2.90
C ASP A 193 -36.33 9.66 2.47
N VAL A 194 -36.22 8.62 3.31
CA VAL A 194 -35.42 7.42 3.09
C VAL A 194 -36.31 6.19 3.10
N GLU A 195 -36.20 5.37 2.07
CA GLU A 195 -36.93 4.10 1.97
C GLU A 195 -36.00 2.90 2.21
N GLY A 196 -36.54 1.83 2.77
CA GLY A 196 -35.85 0.57 2.95
C GLY A 196 -34.91 0.49 4.16
N MET A 197 -34.82 1.55 5.00
CA MET A 197 -34.08 1.59 6.25
C MET A 197 -35.03 1.61 7.46
N HIS A 198 -34.52 1.42 8.67
CA HIS A 198 -35.28 1.52 9.92
C HIS A 198 -35.54 2.99 10.34
N PHE A 199 -34.99 3.95 9.64
CA PHE A 199 -35.22 5.39 9.78
C PHE A 199 -35.86 5.93 8.49
N ASP A 200 -36.67 6.99 8.60
CA ASP A 200 -37.46 7.51 7.51
C ASP A 200 -36.97 8.85 6.93
N LYS A 201 -35.99 9.50 7.57
CA LYS A 201 -35.40 10.76 7.13
C LYS A 201 -33.89 10.81 7.25
N ALA A 202 -33.25 11.59 6.35
CA ALA A 202 -31.85 11.90 6.39
C ALA A 202 -31.61 13.40 6.08
N LEU A 203 -30.48 13.92 6.58
CA LEU A 203 -29.90 15.19 6.10
C LEU A 203 -29.15 14.90 4.82
N ASP A 204 -29.52 15.48 3.71
CA ASP A 204 -28.82 15.46 2.43
C ASP A 204 -28.00 16.75 2.31
N ILE A 205 -26.71 16.61 2.23
CA ILE A 205 -25.72 17.69 2.29
C ILE A 205 -24.92 17.69 1.00
N THR A 206 -25.02 18.76 0.22
CA THR A 206 -24.18 18.94 -0.97
C THR A 206 -23.31 20.17 -0.78
N LEU A 207 -22.01 20.01 -0.88
CA LEU A 207 -21.05 21.09 -0.85
C LEU A 207 -20.70 21.49 -2.29
N THR A 208 -21.05 22.70 -2.68
CA THR A 208 -20.81 23.26 -4.01
C THR A 208 -19.61 24.21 -4.06
N LYS A 209 -19.08 24.62 -2.89
CA LYS A 209 -17.91 25.45 -2.72
C LYS A 209 -17.08 24.98 -1.54
N VAL A 210 -15.81 24.69 -1.75
CA VAL A 210 -14.88 24.30 -0.67
C VAL A 210 -14.48 25.54 0.12
N PRO A 211 -14.59 25.55 1.46
CA PRO A 211 -14.16 26.67 2.30
C PRO A 211 -12.64 26.75 2.42
N ASP A 212 -12.13 27.82 3.01
CA ASP A 212 -10.69 27.96 3.28
C ASP A 212 -10.20 26.95 4.30
N ASN A 213 -11.02 26.69 5.33
CA ASN A 213 -10.74 25.63 6.30
C ASN A 213 -11.88 24.61 6.30
N TRP A 214 -11.56 23.33 6.28
CA TRP A 214 -12.52 22.23 6.17
C TRP A 214 -13.57 22.21 7.30
N TRP A 215 -13.27 22.77 8.48
CA TRP A 215 -14.20 22.86 9.62
C TRP A 215 -15.20 24.01 9.52
N GLU A 216 -15.05 24.96 8.60
CA GLU A 216 -15.99 26.08 8.41
C GLU A 216 -17.35 25.64 7.88
N LYS A 217 -17.38 24.50 7.17
CA LYS A 217 -18.62 23.88 6.71
C LYS A 217 -19.02 22.74 7.65
N GLN A 218 -19.95 23.04 8.52
CA GLN A 218 -20.44 22.10 9.53
C GLN A 218 -21.91 22.33 9.86
N ILE A 219 -22.56 21.26 10.29
CA ILE A 219 -23.84 21.30 10.97
C ILE A 219 -23.58 21.03 12.45
N LEU A 220 -24.18 21.84 13.32
CA LEU A 220 -24.04 21.68 14.77
C LEU A 220 -25.39 21.76 15.45
N VAL A 221 -25.58 20.91 16.47
CA VAL A 221 -26.72 20.97 17.38
C VAL A 221 -26.18 20.99 18.82
N ASN A 222 -26.66 21.97 19.61
CA ASN A 222 -26.28 22.08 21.01
C ASN A 222 -26.68 20.83 21.79
N ILE A 223 -25.75 20.30 22.57
CA ILE A 223 -25.99 19.17 23.46
C ILE A 223 -26.70 19.67 24.73
N PRO A 224 -27.78 19.02 25.17
CA PRO A 224 -28.45 19.39 26.42
C PRO A 224 -27.48 19.40 27.61
N GLU A 225 -27.54 20.45 28.45
CA GLU A 225 -26.72 20.54 29.67
C GLU A 225 -27.16 19.50 30.71
N TYR A 226 -26.21 18.69 31.16
CA TYR A 226 -26.33 17.81 32.32
C TYR A 226 -24.99 17.71 33.04
N GLY A 227 -25.02 17.23 34.30
CA GLY A 227 -23.81 17.08 35.09
C GLY A 227 -22.90 15.96 34.59
N ARG A 228 -22.02 16.28 33.65
CA ARG A 228 -21.04 15.35 33.06
C ARG A 228 -19.96 14.98 34.05
N THR A 229 -19.47 13.76 33.98
CA THR A 229 -18.36 13.27 34.77
C THR A 229 -17.19 12.84 33.90
N ARG A 230 -15.97 12.96 34.40
CA ARG A 230 -14.73 12.64 33.66
C ARG A 230 -14.65 11.18 33.19
N ASP A 231 -15.30 10.27 33.94
CA ASP A 231 -15.18 8.82 33.74
C ASP A 231 -16.34 8.24 32.87
N GLU A 232 -17.20 9.10 32.32
CA GLU A 232 -18.26 8.62 31.42
C GLU A 232 -17.68 8.17 30.08
N LEU A 233 -18.26 7.09 29.56
CA LEU A 233 -18.03 6.63 28.21
C LEU A 233 -18.98 7.38 27.26
N VAL A 234 -18.44 8.08 26.28
CA VAL A 234 -19.19 8.74 25.21
C VAL A 234 -19.35 7.77 24.06
N LEU A 235 -20.59 7.59 23.62
CA LEU A 235 -20.94 6.85 22.41
C LEU A 235 -21.70 7.76 21.45
N ILE A 236 -21.12 8.00 20.27
CA ILE A 236 -21.81 8.64 19.14
C ILE A 236 -22.01 7.57 18.07
N THR A 237 -23.24 7.42 17.60
CA THR A 237 -23.53 6.59 16.42
C THR A 237 -24.33 7.37 15.40
N PHE A 238 -24.11 7.08 14.13
CA PHE A 238 -24.91 7.65 13.04
C PHE A 238 -24.87 6.72 11.82
N TRP A 239 -25.85 6.82 10.96
CA TRP A 239 -25.83 6.22 9.63
C TRP A 239 -25.36 7.25 8.63
N GLY A 240 -24.43 6.86 7.76
CA GLY A 240 -23.87 7.73 6.73
C GLY A 240 -23.80 7.05 5.38
N LYS A 241 -23.91 7.85 4.31
CA LYS A 241 -23.82 7.40 2.92
C LYS A 241 -23.16 8.47 2.06
N SER A 242 -22.19 8.08 1.24
CA SER A 242 -21.59 8.92 0.20
C SER A 242 -22.41 8.79 -1.08
N LEU A 243 -22.80 9.91 -1.70
CA LEU A 243 -23.43 9.91 -3.01
C LEU A 243 -22.41 10.18 -4.11
N TRP A 244 -21.53 11.14 -3.90
CA TRP A 244 -20.36 11.41 -4.72
C TRP A 244 -19.36 12.28 -3.97
N SER A 245 -18.08 12.26 -4.36
CA SER A 245 -17.03 13.11 -3.77
C SER A 245 -15.86 13.32 -4.71
N ARG A 246 -15.14 14.43 -4.51
CA ARG A 246 -13.85 14.75 -5.10
C ARG A 246 -12.70 14.63 -4.09
N THR A 247 -12.89 13.94 -2.98
CA THR A 247 -11.78 13.56 -2.11
C THR A 247 -10.87 12.54 -2.82
N ASP A 248 -9.68 12.38 -2.33
CA ASP A 248 -8.71 11.37 -2.79
C ASP A 248 -9.28 9.93 -2.72
N ALA A 249 -10.09 9.66 -1.71
CA ALA A 249 -10.79 8.38 -1.55
C ALA A 249 -11.95 8.18 -2.55
N ALA A 250 -12.30 9.19 -3.37
CA ALA A 250 -13.50 9.22 -4.20
C ALA A 250 -14.79 8.93 -3.42
N SER A 251 -14.76 9.15 -2.11
CA SER A 251 -15.81 8.91 -1.13
C SER A 251 -16.01 10.17 -0.28
N ALA A 252 -17.23 10.46 0.15
CA ALA A 252 -17.49 11.65 0.95
C ALA A 252 -16.81 11.54 2.33
N ARG A 253 -16.06 12.58 2.70
CA ARG A 253 -15.36 12.66 3.98
C ARG A 253 -16.12 13.49 4.97
N LEU A 254 -16.22 13.00 6.20
CA LEU A 254 -16.98 13.60 7.29
C LEU A 254 -16.17 13.52 8.58
N ASP A 255 -16.05 14.62 9.31
CA ASP A 255 -15.52 14.65 10.68
C ASP A 255 -16.69 14.87 11.63
N VAL A 256 -16.76 14.05 12.67
CA VAL A 256 -17.84 14.11 13.67
C VAL A 256 -17.23 14.29 15.06
N CYS A 257 -17.67 15.28 15.81
CA CYS A 257 -17.12 15.54 17.14
C CYS A 257 -18.13 16.15 18.13
N ASP A 258 -17.94 15.85 19.41
CA ASP A 258 -18.44 16.62 20.54
C ASP A 258 -17.44 17.74 20.82
N GLN A 259 -17.84 18.98 20.67
CA GLN A 259 -16.97 20.16 20.80
C GLN A 259 -17.50 21.16 21.83
N THR A 260 -16.59 21.73 22.63
CA THR A 260 -16.92 22.85 23.51
C THR A 260 -17.24 24.13 22.72
N GLY A 261 -18.04 25.03 23.30
CA GLY A 261 -18.29 26.33 22.71
C GLY A 261 -17.11 27.31 22.78
N ALA A 262 -17.33 28.53 22.28
CA ALA A 262 -16.35 29.62 22.36
C ALA A 262 -15.91 29.89 23.80
N PRO A 263 -14.68 30.36 24.06
CA PRO A 263 -13.63 30.68 23.07
C PRO A 263 -12.76 29.47 22.65
N ASP A 264 -12.83 28.35 23.35
CA ASP A 264 -11.80 27.32 23.28
C ASP A 264 -12.01 26.32 22.15
N TYR A 265 -13.25 26.07 21.73
CA TYR A 265 -13.61 25.13 20.65
C TYR A 265 -12.86 23.79 20.70
N HIS A 266 -12.72 23.24 21.92
CA HIS A 266 -11.97 22.02 22.14
C HIS A 266 -12.80 20.78 21.76
N ASN A 267 -12.23 19.86 20.97
CA ASN A 267 -12.84 18.58 20.68
C ASN A 267 -12.68 17.65 21.88
N VAL A 268 -13.80 17.25 22.47
CA VAL A 268 -13.81 16.32 23.62
C VAL A 268 -13.62 14.88 23.11
N VAL A 269 -14.35 14.54 22.06
CA VAL A 269 -14.25 13.27 21.34
C VAL A 269 -14.63 13.55 19.89
N GLY A 270 -13.95 12.89 18.95
CA GLY A 270 -14.27 13.04 17.54
C GLY A 270 -13.44 12.10 16.68
N GLN A 271 -13.95 11.85 15.48
CA GLN A 271 -13.31 11.00 14.50
C GLN A 271 -13.71 11.40 13.07
N GLN A 272 -12.79 11.19 12.14
CA GLN A 272 -12.99 11.41 10.72
C GLN A 272 -13.31 10.09 10.01
N PHE A 273 -14.22 10.16 9.03
CA PHE A 273 -14.67 8.99 8.27
C PHE A 273 -14.70 9.30 6.77
N ASP A 274 -14.32 8.31 5.97
CA ASP A 274 -14.70 8.24 4.57
C ASP A 274 -15.93 7.35 4.44
N LEU A 275 -17.06 7.94 3.98
CA LEU A 275 -18.35 7.27 3.96
C LEU A 275 -18.43 6.31 2.76
N THR A 276 -19.06 5.15 2.95
CA THR A 276 -19.33 4.20 1.86
C THR A 276 -20.48 4.67 0.95
N GLY A 277 -20.56 4.14 -0.26
CA GLY A 277 -21.66 4.39 -1.21
C GLY A 277 -23.02 3.82 -0.78
N GLU A 278 -23.01 2.91 0.20
CA GLU A 278 -24.22 2.33 0.82
C GLU A 278 -24.40 2.84 2.23
N TRP A 279 -25.61 2.77 2.76
CA TRP A 279 -25.87 3.10 4.15
C TRP A 279 -25.09 2.21 5.10
N GLN A 280 -24.25 2.82 5.95
CA GLN A 280 -23.47 2.14 6.97
C GLN A 280 -23.60 2.87 8.30
N LYS A 281 -23.64 2.10 9.42
CA LYS A 281 -23.60 2.64 10.77
C LYS A 281 -22.16 2.86 11.21
N TYR A 282 -21.88 4.06 11.69
CA TYR A 282 -20.56 4.50 12.18
C TYR A 282 -20.62 4.68 13.70
N TYR A 283 -19.48 4.46 14.36
CA TYR A 283 -19.37 4.50 15.80
C TYR A 283 -18.19 5.37 16.20
N ILE A 284 -18.36 6.21 17.23
CA ILE A 284 -17.28 6.89 17.94
C ILE A 284 -17.49 6.58 19.41
N VAL A 285 -16.49 5.99 20.02
CA VAL A 285 -16.53 5.64 21.44
C VAL A 285 -15.22 5.97 22.13
N ALA A 286 -15.29 6.70 23.23
CA ALA A 286 -14.12 7.04 24.05
C ALA A 286 -14.53 7.34 25.48
N LYS A 287 -13.64 7.11 26.44
CA LYS A 287 -13.78 7.68 27.79
C LYS A 287 -13.52 9.19 27.72
N GLN A 288 -14.29 9.99 28.44
CA GLN A 288 -14.04 11.43 28.57
C GLN A 288 -12.75 11.67 29.36
N GLY A 289 -11.59 11.53 28.72
CA GLY A 289 -10.28 11.65 29.35
C GLY A 289 -9.73 13.07 29.52
N THR A 290 -10.51 14.10 29.20
CA THR A 290 -10.08 15.49 29.16
C THR A 290 -10.12 16.18 30.53
N SER A 291 -9.53 17.38 30.65
CA SER A 291 -9.58 18.18 31.86
C SER A 291 -11.04 18.48 32.28
N VAL A 292 -11.29 18.55 33.58
CA VAL A 292 -12.61 18.88 34.13
C VAL A 292 -13.15 20.20 33.55
N GLU A 293 -12.28 21.13 33.19
CA GLU A 293 -12.62 22.43 32.58
C GLU A 293 -13.17 22.28 31.17
N ALA A 294 -12.71 21.29 30.40
CA ALA A 294 -13.21 21.03 29.04
C ALA A 294 -14.59 20.34 29.07
N ILE A 295 -14.97 19.72 30.16
CA ILE A 295 -16.28 19.06 30.31
C ILE A 295 -17.36 20.03 30.79
N ALA A 296 -16.95 21.12 31.48
CA ALA A 296 -17.86 22.15 31.98
C ALA A 296 -18.16 23.17 30.87
N GLY A 297 -19.41 23.31 30.49
CA GLY A 297 -19.82 24.33 29.55
C GLY A 297 -20.84 23.87 28.49
N LYS A 298 -21.05 24.72 27.52
CA LYS A 298 -21.94 24.40 26.40
C LYS A 298 -21.19 23.59 25.36
N HIS A 299 -21.77 22.50 24.96
CA HIS A 299 -21.26 21.60 23.93
C HIS A 299 -22.19 21.52 22.75
N SER A 300 -21.65 21.14 21.60
CA SER A 300 -22.41 20.81 20.42
C SER A 300 -21.87 19.54 19.75
N LEU A 301 -22.76 18.75 19.22
CA LEU A 301 -22.42 17.65 18.31
C LEU A 301 -22.34 18.23 16.90
N ASN A 302 -21.16 18.15 16.33
CA ASN A 302 -20.81 18.77 15.06
C ASN A 302 -20.52 17.71 13.99
N PHE A 303 -21.07 17.95 12.80
CA PHE A 303 -20.74 17.22 11.58
C PHE A 303 -20.05 18.19 10.61
N ARG A 304 -18.77 17.99 10.33
CA ARG A 304 -17.92 18.86 9.52
C ARG A 304 -17.60 18.18 8.21
N PHE A 305 -17.77 18.85 7.08
CA PHE A 305 -17.67 18.22 5.74
C PHE A 305 -17.06 19.13 4.68
N GLY A 306 -16.33 20.16 5.07
CA GLY A 306 -15.70 21.12 4.16
C GLY A 306 -14.44 20.60 3.42
N PHE A 307 -14.23 19.29 3.30
CA PHE A 307 -13.00 18.72 2.77
C PHE A 307 -12.83 18.86 1.25
N ALA A 308 -13.92 18.64 0.50
CA ALA A 308 -13.93 18.70 -0.96
C ALA A 308 -15.36 18.96 -1.45
N LEU A 309 -15.55 19.20 -2.74
CA LEU A 309 -16.87 19.12 -3.34
C LEU A 309 -17.40 17.70 -3.17
N GLN A 310 -18.57 17.55 -2.57
CA GLN A 310 -19.11 16.23 -2.21
C GLN A 310 -20.60 16.31 -1.90
N GLN A 311 -21.26 15.15 -2.00
CA GLN A 311 -22.64 14.98 -1.53
C GLN A 311 -22.71 13.74 -0.65
N LEU A 312 -23.30 13.90 0.52
CA LEU A 312 -23.47 12.84 1.51
C LEU A 312 -24.81 12.93 2.20
N GLN A 313 -25.22 11.84 2.82
CA GLN A 313 -26.40 11.77 3.66
C GLN A 313 -26.06 11.21 5.03
N ILE A 314 -26.66 11.78 6.10
CA ILE A 314 -26.51 11.31 7.48
C ILE A 314 -27.91 11.16 8.12
N ALA A 315 -28.08 10.13 8.95
CA ALA A 315 -29.36 9.79 9.58
C ALA A 315 -29.17 9.07 10.92
N ASP A 316 -30.26 8.88 11.67
CA ASP A 316 -30.34 8.12 12.93
C ASP A 316 -29.16 8.40 13.88
N ILE A 317 -28.99 9.69 14.21
CA ILE A 317 -27.84 10.18 14.97
C ILE A 317 -28.14 10.03 16.46
N ARG A 318 -27.24 9.31 17.20
CA ARG A 318 -27.33 9.13 18.65
C ARG A 318 -26.09 9.69 19.33
N LEU A 319 -26.30 10.23 20.52
CA LEU A 319 -25.24 10.62 21.43
C LEU A 319 -25.64 10.22 22.84
N GLU A 320 -24.89 9.31 23.41
CA GLU A 320 -25.16 8.71 24.71
C GLU A 320 -23.92 8.75 25.58
N TYR A 321 -24.13 8.92 26.91
CA TYR A 321 -23.07 8.96 27.92
C TYR A 321 -23.34 7.88 28.96
N TYR A 322 -22.46 6.88 29.03
CA TYR A 322 -22.60 5.72 29.91
C TYR A 322 -21.73 5.86 31.15
N THR A 323 -22.29 5.62 32.32
CA THR A 323 -21.53 5.42 33.54
C THR A 323 -21.04 3.97 33.60
N VAL A 324 -19.77 3.75 33.33
CA VAL A 324 -19.13 2.42 33.32
C VAL A 324 -18.06 2.32 34.39
N PRO A 325 -17.64 1.11 34.82
CA PRO A 325 -16.51 0.92 35.72
C PRO A 325 -15.22 1.53 35.18
N SER A 326 -14.31 1.89 36.10
CA SER A 326 -13.01 2.49 35.70
C SER A 326 -12.14 1.57 34.86
N ASP A 327 -12.30 0.26 35.03
CA ASP A 327 -11.65 -0.82 34.29
C ASP A 327 -12.44 -1.30 33.07
N PHE A 328 -13.53 -0.62 32.71
CA PHE A 328 -14.26 -0.92 31.47
C PHE A 328 -13.35 -0.69 30.26
N GLU A 329 -13.12 -1.72 29.50
CA GLU A 329 -12.37 -1.67 28.26
C GLU A 329 -13.33 -1.54 27.08
N VAL A 330 -13.15 -0.48 26.29
CA VAL A 330 -13.82 -0.35 24.98
C VAL A 330 -13.31 -1.47 24.10
N PRO A 331 -14.20 -2.29 23.50
CA PRO A 331 -13.74 -3.30 22.56
C PRO A 331 -12.94 -2.59 21.49
N ALA A 332 -11.91 -3.24 20.98
CA ALA A 332 -11.24 -2.71 19.84
C ALA A 332 -12.23 -2.73 18.65
N GLU A 333 -12.18 -1.69 17.83
CA GLU A 333 -12.76 -1.79 16.52
C GLU A 333 -12.15 -3.05 15.89
N THR A 334 -12.98 -4.01 15.52
CA THR A 334 -12.51 -5.12 14.69
C THR A 334 -11.94 -4.44 13.46
N PRO A 335 -10.67 -4.63 13.09
CA PRO A 335 -10.22 -4.17 11.81
C PRO A 335 -10.97 -4.96 10.76
N ASN A 336 -12.18 -4.52 10.44
CA ASN A 336 -12.92 -5.00 9.30
C ASN A 336 -12.23 -4.41 8.07
N TYR A 337 -11.04 -4.91 7.78
CA TYR A 337 -10.45 -4.68 6.49
C TYR A 337 -11.10 -5.61 5.47
N GLU A 338 -11.30 -5.11 4.28
CA GLU A 338 -11.80 -5.88 3.15
C GLU A 338 -10.93 -7.14 2.98
N GLY A 339 -11.58 -8.30 2.90
CA GLY A 339 -10.90 -9.57 2.68
C GLY A 339 -10.30 -10.24 3.94
N ILE A 340 -10.75 -9.86 5.13
CA ILE A 340 -10.37 -10.55 6.39
C ILE A 340 -10.92 -11.97 6.47
N GLU A 341 -12.02 -12.27 5.79
CA GLU A 341 -12.73 -13.54 5.84
C GLU A 341 -11.79 -14.71 5.50
N ASP A 342 -11.95 -15.84 6.19
CA ASP A 342 -11.09 -17.03 5.98
C ASP A 342 -11.13 -17.54 4.55
N ASP A 343 -12.23 -17.32 3.83
CA ASP A 343 -12.45 -17.75 2.46
C ASP A 343 -12.30 -16.61 1.43
N ALA A 344 -11.69 -15.50 1.82
CA ALA A 344 -11.44 -14.36 0.95
C ALA A 344 -10.76 -14.78 -0.37
N ILE A 345 -11.30 -14.33 -1.50
CA ILE A 345 -10.81 -14.69 -2.84
C ILE A 345 -9.38 -14.25 -3.06
N TRP A 346 -9.05 -13.02 -2.63
CA TRP A 346 -7.70 -12.50 -2.78
C TRP A 346 -6.67 -13.42 -2.12
N ARG A 347 -6.98 -13.97 -0.93
CA ARG A 347 -6.05 -14.86 -0.21
C ARG A 347 -5.89 -16.20 -0.93
N LYS A 348 -6.99 -16.76 -1.47
CA LYS A 348 -6.93 -17.97 -2.29
C LYS A 348 -6.05 -17.77 -3.54
N GLU A 349 -6.21 -16.66 -4.25
CA GLU A 349 -5.40 -16.33 -5.42
C GLU A 349 -3.95 -16.02 -5.04
N ALA A 350 -3.71 -15.34 -3.91
CA ALA A 350 -2.38 -15.11 -3.37
C ALA A 350 -1.65 -16.43 -3.07
N LEU A 351 -2.32 -17.40 -2.43
CA LEU A 351 -1.74 -18.73 -2.17
C LEU A 351 -1.43 -19.50 -3.46
N LYS A 352 -2.30 -19.41 -4.48
CA LYS A 352 -2.00 -19.97 -5.81
C LYS A 352 -0.78 -19.30 -6.45
N SER A 353 -0.67 -17.98 -6.29
CA SER A 353 0.48 -17.23 -6.78
C SER A 353 1.78 -17.65 -6.08
N ILE A 354 1.76 -17.85 -4.76
CA ILE A 354 2.90 -18.37 -3.99
C ILE A 354 3.30 -19.75 -4.54
N GLU A 355 2.36 -20.68 -4.68
CA GLU A 355 2.62 -22.01 -5.20
C GLU A 355 3.26 -22.00 -6.60
N LYS A 356 2.79 -21.09 -7.47
CA LYS A 356 3.28 -20.94 -8.85
C LYS A 356 4.61 -20.23 -8.94
N ASN A 357 4.79 -19.15 -8.16
CA ASN A 357 5.88 -18.19 -8.36
C ASN A 357 6.99 -18.30 -7.31
N ARG A 358 6.72 -18.90 -6.15
CA ARG A 358 7.70 -19.00 -5.05
C ARG A 358 8.24 -20.40 -4.86
N LYS A 359 7.63 -21.41 -5.47
CA LYS A 359 8.09 -22.80 -5.39
C LYS A 359 8.62 -23.29 -6.73
N ASN A 360 9.51 -24.28 -6.65
CA ASN A 360 9.97 -25.05 -7.80
C ASN A 360 10.39 -26.46 -7.38
N ASN A 361 10.60 -27.33 -8.37
CA ASN A 361 11.04 -28.70 -8.15
C ASN A 361 12.57 -28.78 -8.16
N MET A 362 13.10 -29.58 -7.20
CA MET A 362 14.46 -30.03 -7.13
C MET A 362 14.49 -31.52 -7.42
N VAL A 363 15.35 -31.97 -8.31
CA VAL A 363 15.53 -33.38 -8.65
C VAL A 363 16.90 -33.84 -8.17
N VAL A 364 16.94 -34.95 -7.43
CA VAL A 364 18.19 -35.59 -6.99
C VAL A 364 18.30 -36.95 -7.63
N ASN A 365 19.35 -37.19 -8.41
CA ASN A 365 19.64 -38.47 -9.06
C ASN A 365 20.78 -39.16 -8.35
N VAL A 366 20.57 -40.37 -7.88
CA VAL A 366 21.57 -41.17 -7.15
C VAL A 366 21.91 -42.41 -7.96
N LYS A 367 23.20 -42.60 -8.30
CA LYS A 367 23.72 -43.71 -9.09
C LYS A 367 25.00 -44.28 -8.47
N ASP A 368 25.30 -45.55 -8.73
CA ASP A 368 26.62 -46.10 -8.44
C ASP A 368 27.67 -45.60 -9.42
N ASP A 369 28.96 -45.96 -9.22
CA ASP A 369 30.09 -45.59 -10.08
C ASP A 369 30.03 -46.23 -11.48
N LYS A 370 29.13 -47.22 -11.70
CA LYS A 370 28.86 -47.86 -13.00
C LYS A 370 27.68 -47.24 -13.72
N GLY A 371 26.98 -46.28 -13.07
CA GLY A 371 25.84 -45.58 -13.63
C GLY A 371 24.49 -46.25 -13.36
N ASN A 372 24.43 -47.32 -12.52
CA ASN A 372 23.19 -47.97 -12.15
C ASN A 372 22.44 -47.09 -11.11
N PRO A 373 21.11 -46.96 -11.21
CA PRO A 373 20.32 -46.25 -10.21
C PRO A 373 20.36 -46.89 -8.85
N ILE A 374 20.36 -46.07 -7.78
CA ILE A 374 20.28 -46.58 -6.39
C ILE A 374 18.90 -46.19 -5.88
N GLU A 375 18.09 -47.25 -5.58
CA GLU A 375 16.77 -47.13 -4.97
C GLU A 375 16.91 -46.99 -3.44
N ASN A 376 15.95 -46.28 -2.81
CA ASN A 376 15.89 -46.04 -1.37
C ASN A 376 17.10 -45.29 -0.76
N ALA A 377 17.85 -44.52 -1.56
CA ALA A 377 18.79 -43.53 -1.03
C ALA A 377 17.98 -42.42 -0.34
N GLU A 378 18.36 -42.06 0.88
CA GLU A 378 17.72 -40.97 1.60
C GLU A 378 18.25 -39.63 1.08
N VAL A 379 17.33 -38.73 0.78
CA VAL A 379 17.61 -37.35 0.34
C VAL A 379 16.92 -36.38 1.30
N HIS A 380 17.72 -35.61 2.00
CA HIS A 380 17.25 -34.54 2.90
C HIS A 380 17.59 -33.20 2.32
N ALA A 381 16.59 -32.32 2.16
CA ALA A 381 16.75 -30.96 1.68
C ALA A 381 16.23 -29.97 2.72
N GLU A 382 17.13 -29.13 3.23
CA GLU A 382 16.84 -28.08 4.20
C GLU A 382 17.10 -26.69 3.61
N MET A 383 16.08 -25.82 3.60
CA MET A 383 16.25 -24.43 3.19
C MET A 383 17.03 -23.65 4.24
N THR A 384 18.18 -23.12 3.87
CA THR A 384 19.02 -22.30 4.74
C THR A 384 18.78 -20.80 4.57
N ARG A 385 18.29 -20.36 3.38
CA ARG A 385 17.97 -18.96 3.09
C ARG A 385 16.84 -18.86 2.07
N SER A 386 15.86 -17.99 2.30
CA SER A 386 14.76 -17.71 1.35
C SER A 386 15.27 -16.86 0.16
N GLU A 387 14.63 -17.00 -1.01
CA GLU A 387 14.86 -16.09 -2.14
C GLU A 387 14.39 -14.67 -1.81
N MET A 388 13.27 -14.50 -1.10
CA MET A 388 12.80 -13.21 -0.60
C MET A 388 13.58 -12.79 0.63
N ASN A 389 14.07 -11.56 0.64
CA ASN A 389 14.82 -10.99 1.75
C ASN A 389 13.87 -10.60 2.89
N TRP A 390 13.78 -11.45 3.90
CA TRP A 390 13.11 -11.16 5.15
C TRP A 390 14.06 -10.43 6.08
N GLY A 391 13.71 -9.23 6.52
CA GLY A 391 14.64 -8.41 7.28
C GLY A 391 13.98 -7.56 8.36
N CYS A 392 14.80 -6.85 9.10
CA CYS A 392 14.35 -5.86 10.08
C CYS A 392 15.28 -4.65 10.15
N CYS A 393 14.79 -3.55 10.72
CA CYS A 393 15.62 -2.41 11.06
C CYS A 393 16.42 -2.70 12.34
N THR A 394 17.70 -2.28 12.36
CA THR A 394 18.60 -2.43 13.51
C THR A 394 19.11 -1.10 14.00
N GLY A 395 19.61 -1.08 15.24
CA GLY A 395 20.37 0.05 15.76
C GLY A 395 19.57 1.27 16.21
N TYR A 396 18.24 1.31 16.00
CA TYR A 396 17.42 2.48 16.35
C TYR A 396 17.40 2.82 17.84
N GLU A 397 17.53 1.83 18.72
CA GLU A 397 17.46 2.02 20.17
C GLU A 397 18.70 2.66 20.79
N GLU A 398 19.87 2.41 20.24
CA GLU A 398 21.12 2.96 20.80
C GLU A 398 21.31 4.44 20.50
N TYR A 399 20.74 4.87 19.38
CA TYR A 399 20.91 6.23 18.86
C TYR A 399 20.05 7.26 19.56
N THR A 400 18.92 6.86 20.14
CA THR A 400 17.96 7.79 20.76
C THR A 400 18.16 7.99 22.27
N ARG A 401 18.85 7.09 22.95
CA ARG A 401 18.75 7.00 24.42
C ARG A 401 19.69 7.90 25.23
N ASN A 402 20.81 8.32 24.71
CA ASN A 402 21.83 8.87 25.59
C ASN A 402 22.25 10.32 25.37
N GLY A 403 21.94 10.99 24.29
CA GLY A 403 22.44 12.37 24.10
C GLY A 403 23.90 12.57 24.51
N GLN A 404 24.59 11.49 24.88
CA GLN A 404 25.98 11.40 25.28
C GLN A 404 26.68 10.29 24.50
N ASN A 405 27.82 10.64 23.95
CA ASN A 405 28.65 9.92 23.00
C ASN A 405 29.23 8.55 23.47
N ASN A 406 28.45 7.65 24.03
CA ASN A 406 28.90 6.30 24.40
C ASN A 406 28.14 5.23 23.60
N TYR A 407 28.65 4.99 22.41
CA TYR A 407 28.15 4.00 21.46
C TYR A 407 28.67 2.59 21.77
N MET A 408 28.42 2.08 22.93
CA MET A 408 28.60 0.67 23.22
C MET A 408 27.30 -0.03 22.85
N LEU A 409 27.38 -1.14 22.09
CA LEU A 409 26.23 -2.03 21.94
C LEU A 409 25.69 -2.33 23.32
N SER A 410 24.46 -1.88 23.60
CA SER A 410 23.81 -2.21 24.88
C SER A 410 23.59 -3.72 24.94
N ASP A 411 23.46 -4.27 26.15
CA ASP A 411 23.08 -5.69 26.33
C ASP A 411 21.81 -6.04 25.57
N ARG A 412 20.93 -5.05 25.38
CA ARG A 412 19.65 -5.18 24.68
C ARG A 412 19.85 -5.25 23.16
N ALA A 413 20.66 -4.38 22.57
CA ALA A 413 20.99 -4.46 21.15
C ALA A 413 21.65 -5.80 20.80
N THR A 414 22.55 -6.28 21.68
CA THR A 414 23.14 -7.61 21.54
C THR A 414 22.07 -8.73 21.61
N SER A 415 21.09 -8.59 22.49
CA SER A 415 19.96 -9.52 22.58
C SER A 415 19.10 -9.48 21.29
N HIS A 416 18.77 -8.29 20.80
CA HIS A 416 17.99 -8.14 19.56
C HIS A 416 18.74 -8.69 18.34
N GLN A 417 20.05 -8.48 18.23
CA GLN A 417 20.87 -9.10 17.16
C GLN A 417 20.80 -10.62 17.18
N LYS A 418 20.80 -11.23 18.36
CA LYS A 418 20.61 -12.67 18.49
C LYS A 418 19.19 -13.07 18.08
N MET A 419 18.18 -12.35 18.56
CA MET A 419 16.78 -12.60 18.20
C MET A 419 16.54 -12.47 16.69
N MET A 420 17.21 -11.55 16.00
CA MET A 420 17.15 -11.43 14.54
C MET A 420 17.54 -12.75 13.86
N LYS A 421 18.64 -13.37 14.28
CA LYS A 421 19.08 -14.65 13.74
C LYS A 421 18.08 -15.76 14.06
N ASP A 422 17.60 -15.81 15.31
CA ASP A 422 16.65 -16.82 15.77
C ASP A 422 15.28 -16.68 15.07
N LEU A 423 14.92 -15.47 14.57
CA LEU A 423 13.74 -15.19 13.78
C LEU A 423 13.92 -15.36 12.27
N GLY A 424 15.08 -15.81 11.84
CA GLY A 424 15.38 -16.08 10.44
C GLY A 424 15.48 -14.83 9.57
N PHE A 425 15.73 -13.65 10.16
CA PHE A 425 16.06 -12.46 9.40
C PHE A 425 17.38 -12.64 8.67
N GLN A 426 17.38 -12.34 7.39
CA GLN A 426 18.52 -12.50 6.50
C GLN A 426 18.95 -11.18 5.85
N MET A 427 18.28 -10.08 6.23
CA MET A 427 18.61 -8.72 5.83
C MET A 427 18.36 -7.75 7.00
N ALA A 428 19.20 -6.72 7.10
CA ALA A 428 19.06 -5.67 8.08
C ALA A 428 19.04 -4.29 7.41
N THR A 429 18.18 -3.39 7.85
CA THR A 429 18.27 -1.97 7.50
C THR A 429 19.18 -1.27 8.48
N ILE A 430 20.26 -0.68 7.98
CA ILE A 430 21.16 0.18 8.74
C ILE A 430 20.77 1.64 8.49
N THR A 431 20.40 2.35 9.55
CA THR A 431 20.08 3.77 9.48
C THR A 431 21.33 4.59 9.78
N TYR A 432 21.80 5.34 8.79
CA TYR A 432 23.05 6.09 8.92
C TYR A 432 22.88 7.56 9.30
N ASN A 433 21.84 8.22 8.92
CA ASN A 433 21.79 9.67 8.80
C ASN A 433 21.43 10.46 10.05
N LYS A 434 21.15 9.83 11.20
CA LYS A 434 20.51 10.55 12.32
C LYS A 434 21.40 10.83 13.51
N ALA A 435 22.67 10.54 13.46
CA ALA A 435 23.53 10.79 14.63
C ALA A 435 24.65 11.76 14.32
N ALA A 436 24.37 12.97 14.63
CA ALA A 436 25.40 13.96 14.95
C ALA A 436 26.29 13.41 16.08
N GLY A 437 27.49 13.04 15.73
CA GLY A 437 28.46 12.51 16.69
C GLY A 437 28.59 10.97 16.66
N TYR A 438 28.30 10.33 15.53
CA TYR A 438 28.58 8.89 15.36
C TYR A 438 30.05 8.55 15.58
N ASP A 439 30.25 7.65 16.49
CA ASP A 439 31.48 6.86 16.51
C ASP A 439 31.36 5.83 15.37
N SER A 440 32.16 6.04 14.31
CA SER A 440 32.21 5.10 13.16
C SER A 440 32.44 3.66 13.59
N THR A 441 33.06 3.44 14.75
CA THR A 441 33.34 2.12 15.29
C THR A 441 32.10 1.34 15.71
N ALA A 442 30.99 1.99 16.05
CA ALA A 442 29.73 1.28 16.35
C ALA A 442 29.09 0.73 15.07
N LEU A 443 29.05 1.53 14.03
CA LEU A 443 28.53 1.14 12.73
C LEU A 443 29.37 0.05 12.07
N GLU A 444 30.72 0.14 12.16
CA GLU A 444 31.62 -0.91 11.71
C GLU A 444 31.37 -2.24 12.44
N ARG A 445 31.13 -2.20 13.74
CA ARG A 445 30.82 -3.41 14.52
C ARG A 445 29.48 -4.01 14.12
N GLU A 446 28.47 -3.19 13.86
CA GLU A 446 27.16 -3.65 13.41
C GLU A 446 27.26 -4.31 12.03
N ILE A 447 27.91 -3.66 11.07
CA ILE A 447 28.13 -4.23 9.72
C ILE A 447 28.92 -5.54 9.81
N ASN A 448 30.00 -5.57 10.59
CA ASN A 448 30.80 -6.78 10.74
C ASN A 448 30.02 -7.93 11.39
N TYR A 449 29.16 -7.62 12.37
CA TYR A 449 28.25 -8.62 12.94
C TYR A 449 27.31 -9.22 11.88
N LEU A 450 26.71 -8.38 11.03
CA LEU A 450 25.83 -8.83 9.96
C LEU A 450 26.58 -9.74 8.97
N ILE A 451 27.78 -9.34 8.55
CA ILE A 451 28.62 -10.12 7.66
C ILE A 451 28.98 -11.48 8.28
N ASP A 452 29.40 -11.51 9.54
CA ASP A 452 29.80 -12.74 10.25
C ASP A 452 28.60 -13.71 10.46
N ASN A 453 27.37 -13.21 10.39
CA ASN A 453 26.17 -14.01 10.52
C ASN A 453 25.45 -14.29 9.19
N ASP A 454 26.06 -13.99 8.04
CA ASP A 454 25.47 -14.16 6.70
C ASP A 454 24.15 -13.37 6.54
N ILE A 455 24.07 -12.21 7.15
CA ILE A 455 22.95 -11.28 7.05
C ILE A 455 23.34 -10.16 6.10
N ASP A 456 22.61 -10.03 5.00
CA ASP A 456 22.79 -8.90 4.08
C ASP A 456 22.29 -7.61 4.75
N TYR A 457 22.69 -6.47 4.23
CA TYR A 457 22.15 -5.21 4.72
C TYR A 457 21.78 -4.26 3.60
N ARG A 458 20.81 -3.42 3.88
CA ARG A 458 20.44 -2.25 3.10
C ARG A 458 20.84 -0.99 3.85
N LEU A 459 21.28 -0.01 3.09
CA LEU A 459 21.69 1.28 3.65
C LEU A 459 20.57 2.30 3.55
N HIS A 460 20.06 2.76 4.66
CA HIS A 460 19.08 3.81 4.79
C HIS A 460 19.76 5.03 5.45
N LEU A 461 20.07 6.07 4.73
CA LEU A 461 19.80 6.46 3.34
C LEU A 461 20.91 7.41 2.83
N TYR A 462 20.92 7.72 1.52
CA TYR A 462 21.82 8.76 1.00
C TYR A 462 21.24 10.15 1.20
N ILE A 463 20.01 10.39 0.73
CA ILE A 463 19.35 11.69 0.79
C ILE A 463 17.93 11.53 1.35
N TRP A 464 17.58 12.39 2.28
CA TRP A 464 16.21 12.58 2.74
C TRP A 464 15.71 13.95 2.26
N ASP A 465 14.66 14.02 1.46
CA ASP A 465 14.14 15.30 0.97
C ASP A 465 13.62 16.12 2.14
N GLY A 466 14.16 17.30 2.29
CA GLY A 466 13.82 18.19 3.40
C GLY A 466 14.94 19.15 3.78
N THR A 467 14.72 19.89 4.85
CA THR A 467 15.72 20.76 5.43
C THR A 467 16.80 19.91 6.12
N PRO A 468 18.10 20.14 5.85
CA PRO A 468 19.16 19.47 6.56
C PRO A 468 18.98 19.54 8.08
N THR A 469 19.01 18.40 8.74
CA THR A 469 18.89 18.30 10.20
C THR A 469 20.12 18.85 10.91
N ASP A 470 20.05 19.10 12.23
CA ASP A 470 21.21 19.50 13.03
C ASP A 470 22.35 18.49 12.96
N ALA A 471 22.02 17.20 12.69
CA ALA A 471 22.99 16.17 12.44
C ALA A 471 23.78 16.39 11.14
N GLU A 472 23.07 16.69 10.06
CA GLU A 472 23.69 16.98 8.77
C GLU A 472 24.55 18.25 8.80
N LYS A 473 24.13 19.24 9.59
CA LYS A 473 24.96 20.45 9.86
C LYS A 473 26.31 20.13 10.49
N LEU A 474 26.37 19.11 11.34
CA LEU A 474 27.65 18.67 11.94
C LEU A 474 28.54 17.93 10.95
N PHE A 475 27.99 17.17 10.02
CA PHE A 475 28.77 16.55 8.93
C PHE A 475 29.31 17.58 7.96
N PHE A 476 28.62 18.71 7.79
CA PHE A 476 29.02 19.79 6.90
C PHE A 476 29.29 21.08 7.67
N PRO A 477 30.33 21.14 8.54
CA PRO A 477 30.61 22.32 9.36
C PRO A 477 30.81 23.60 8.55
N LYS A 478 31.20 23.48 7.25
CA LYS A 478 31.30 24.66 6.35
C LYS A 478 29.96 25.36 6.09
N TYR A 479 28.84 24.70 6.39
CA TYR A 479 27.49 25.26 6.27
C TYR A 479 26.86 25.61 7.64
N SER A 480 27.56 25.29 8.75
CA SER A 480 27.05 25.49 10.11
C SER A 480 26.98 26.93 10.58
N ASP A 481 27.72 27.84 9.91
CA ASP A 481 27.77 29.26 10.27
C ASP A 481 26.58 30.05 9.71
N SER A 482 25.76 29.48 8.84
CA SER A 482 24.52 30.11 8.41
C SER A 482 23.46 29.95 9.50
N THR A 483 23.00 31.06 10.06
CA THR A 483 21.93 31.09 11.08
C THR A 483 20.56 30.69 10.48
N ASP A 484 20.48 30.58 9.15
CA ASP A 484 19.28 30.34 8.37
C ASP A 484 19.43 29.06 7.53
N TRP A 485 19.33 27.88 8.17
CA TRP A 485 19.12 26.61 7.50
C TRP A 485 17.64 26.41 7.09
N ASN A 486 16.88 27.49 7.01
CA ASN A 486 15.57 27.41 6.42
C ASN A 486 15.75 27.27 4.91
N VAL A 487 15.27 26.19 4.33
CA VAL A 487 15.30 25.93 2.89
C VAL A 487 14.69 27.09 2.11
N ASP A 488 13.72 27.77 2.70
CA ASP A 488 13.02 28.91 2.13
C ASP A 488 13.95 30.11 1.83
N TYR A 489 15.12 30.17 2.46
CA TYR A 489 16.12 31.25 2.29
C TYR A 489 17.43 30.77 1.67
N MET A 490 17.58 29.47 1.39
CA MET A 490 18.82 28.92 0.82
C MET A 490 18.81 29.08 -0.70
N ASP A 491 19.88 29.60 -1.26
CA ASP A 491 20.02 29.65 -2.72
C ASP A 491 20.18 28.23 -3.31
N LYS A 492 19.67 28.05 -4.53
CA LYS A 492 19.69 26.75 -5.24
C LYS A 492 21.08 26.11 -5.33
N SER A 493 22.10 26.92 -5.50
CA SER A 493 23.46 26.44 -5.68
C SER A 493 24.01 25.85 -4.37
N THR A 494 23.70 26.48 -3.24
CA THR A 494 24.06 25.99 -1.91
C THR A 494 23.30 24.72 -1.56
N TYR A 495 21.97 24.68 -1.79
CA TYR A 495 21.15 23.50 -1.58
C TYR A 495 21.65 22.30 -2.39
N ARG A 496 21.91 22.53 -3.69
CA ARG A 496 22.47 21.51 -4.59
C ARG A 496 23.83 21.00 -4.08
N LYS A 497 24.71 21.91 -3.64
CA LYS A 497 26.04 21.54 -3.17
C LYS A 497 26.00 20.69 -1.89
N ILE A 498 25.09 20.97 -0.99
CA ILE A 498 24.91 20.16 0.24
C ILE A 498 24.58 18.72 -0.15
N TRP A 499 23.60 18.53 -1.01
CA TRP A 499 23.18 17.19 -1.41
C TRP A 499 24.21 16.45 -2.27
N GLU A 500 24.96 17.18 -3.12
CA GLU A 500 26.13 16.58 -3.81
C GLU A 500 27.15 16.05 -2.83
N ASP A 501 27.54 16.84 -1.84
CA ASP A 501 28.50 16.43 -0.82
C ASP A 501 27.97 15.23 -0.03
N GLN A 502 26.69 15.20 0.30
CA GLN A 502 26.03 14.08 1.00
C GLN A 502 26.06 12.78 0.17
N VAL A 503 25.64 12.85 -1.11
CA VAL A 503 25.65 11.67 -1.99
C VAL A 503 27.05 11.11 -2.17
N ASN A 504 28.06 12.00 -2.35
CA ASN A 504 29.44 11.61 -2.48
C ASN A 504 29.96 10.88 -1.22
N LEU A 505 29.64 11.44 -0.06
CA LEU A 505 30.02 10.84 1.23
C LEU A 505 29.40 9.46 1.39
N MET A 506 28.09 9.37 1.23
CA MET A 506 27.35 8.13 1.45
C MET A 506 27.68 7.05 0.42
N ALA A 507 27.86 7.43 -0.84
CA ALA A 507 28.23 6.48 -1.89
C ALA A 507 29.65 5.94 -1.70
N THR A 508 30.58 6.77 -1.19
CA THR A 508 31.93 6.33 -0.84
C THR A 508 31.92 5.40 0.38
N PHE A 509 31.09 5.73 1.38
CA PHE A 509 30.90 4.90 2.57
C PHE A 509 30.33 3.53 2.21
N ALA A 510 29.31 3.48 1.36
CA ALA A 510 28.68 2.23 0.93
C ALA A 510 29.68 1.29 0.24
N ASN A 511 30.59 1.84 -0.57
CA ASN A 511 31.69 1.12 -1.23
C ASN A 511 31.28 -0.23 -1.87
N ASN A 512 30.10 -0.27 -2.49
CA ASN A 512 29.50 -1.45 -3.16
C ASN A 512 29.22 -2.66 -2.25
N TYR A 513 29.07 -2.45 -0.95
CA TYR A 513 28.79 -3.52 0.01
C TYR A 513 27.32 -3.75 0.31
N PRO A 514 26.45 -2.73 0.43
CA PRO A 514 25.02 -2.96 0.67
C PRO A 514 24.37 -3.73 -0.47
N THR A 515 23.42 -4.59 -0.13
CA THR A 515 22.59 -5.28 -1.13
C THR A 515 21.58 -4.30 -1.75
N GLU A 516 21.04 -3.40 -0.92
CA GLU A 516 20.12 -2.34 -1.33
C GLU A 516 20.53 -0.99 -0.74
N ILE A 517 20.20 0.10 -1.43
CA ILE A 517 20.49 1.47 -1.00
C ILE A 517 19.28 2.35 -1.25
N ASP A 518 18.78 3.00 -0.22
CA ASP A 518 17.82 4.11 -0.37
C ASP A 518 18.59 5.34 -0.81
N VAL A 519 18.59 5.59 -2.13
CA VAL A 519 19.31 6.75 -2.70
C VAL A 519 18.57 8.03 -2.37
N LEU A 520 17.24 8.02 -2.46
CA LEU A 520 16.39 9.15 -2.13
C LEU A 520 15.18 8.70 -1.36
N ASN A 521 14.84 9.44 -0.31
CA ASN A 521 13.76 9.13 0.62
C ASN A 521 12.75 10.28 0.73
N GLU A 522 11.43 9.97 0.70
CA GLU A 522 10.31 10.85 1.01
C GLU A 522 10.26 12.15 0.17
N VAL A 523 10.41 12.01 -1.13
CA VAL A 523 10.43 13.18 -2.01
C VAL A 523 9.04 13.68 -2.38
N SER A 524 8.03 12.79 -2.43
CA SER A 524 6.67 13.18 -2.87
C SER A 524 5.96 14.11 -1.89
N PRO A 525 5.97 13.89 -0.56
CA PRO A 525 5.25 14.76 0.37
C PRO A 525 5.94 16.09 0.62
N ARG A 526 7.25 16.13 0.46
CA ARG A 526 8.04 17.31 0.81
C ARG A 526 8.26 18.26 -0.35
N HIS A 527 8.36 17.72 -1.57
CA HIS A 527 8.56 18.43 -2.85
C HIS A 527 9.76 19.38 -2.91
N GLN A 528 10.50 19.55 -1.82
CA GLN A 528 11.56 20.55 -1.73
C GLN A 528 12.64 20.29 -2.77
N MET A 529 13.10 19.06 -2.88
CA MET A 529 14.11 18.69 -3.87
C MET A 529 13.61 18.90 -5.31
N LEU A 530 12.38 18.50 -5.61
CA LEU A 530 11.78 18.73 -6.93
C LEU A 530 11.64 20.21 -7.25
N GLN A 531 11.24 21.02 -6.28
CA GLN A 531 11.04 22.45 -6.42
C GLN A 531 12.36 23.21 -6.60
N TYR A 532 13.39 22.86 -5.78
CA TYR A 532 14.65 23.62 -5.76
C TYR A 532 15.67 23.17 -6.80
N ILE A 533 15.82 21.87 -7.01
CA ILE A 533 16.87 21.34 -7.89
C ILE A 533 16.36 20.59 -9.12
N GLY A 534 15.13 20.10 -9.07
CA GLY A 534 14.45 19.46 -10.20
C GLY A 534 14.84 18.00 -10.45
N TYR A 535 14.12 17.38 -11.36
CA TYR A 535 14.23 15.94 -11.67
C TYR A 535 15.60 15.51 -12.21
N GLY A 536 16.28 16.41 -12.95
CA GLY A 536 17.59 16.11 -13.53
C GLY A 536 18.65 15.84 -12.47
N GLU A 537 18.65 16.56 -11.36
CA GLU A 537 19.57 16.35 -10.25
C GLU A 537 19.26 15.02 -9.52
N ILE A 538 17.99 14.67 -9.34
CA ILE A 538 17.59 13.40 -8.75
C ILE A 538 18.16 12.24 -9.58
N LYS A 539 17.99 12.30 -10.91
CA LYS A 539 18.59 11.30 -11.81
C LYS A 539 20.11 11.21 -11.59
N ARG A 540 20.79 12.35 -11.52
CA ARG A 540 22.24 12.42 -11.32
C ARG A 540 22.68 11.74 -10.02
N TYR A 541 21.94 11.92 -8.92
CA TYR A 541 22.25 11.22 -7.66
C TYR A 541 22.19 9.70 -7.80
N PHE A 542 21.17 9.19 -8.50
CA PHE A 542 21.09 7.77 -8.82
C PHE A 542 22.24 7.30 -9.73
N GLU A 543 22.68 8.11 -10.70
CA GLU A 543 23.83 7.79 -11.56
C GLU A 543 25.15 7.71 -10.77
N VAL A 544 25.36 8.62 -9.82
CA VAL A 544 26.52 8.56 -8.92
C VAL A 544 26.45 7.33 -8.03
N ALA A 545 25.29 7.06 -7.43
CA ALA A 545 25.09 5.86 -6.63
C ALA A 545 25.40 4.59 -7.44
N ARG A 546 24.94 4.49 -8.68
CA ARG A 546 25.21 3.36 -9.59
C ARG A 546 26.69 3.23 -9.93
N LYS A 547 27.36 4.35 -10.23
CA LYS A 547 28.79 4.36 -10.57
C LYS A 547 29.65 3.79 -9.45
N LEU A 548 29.35 4.15 -8.21
CA LEU A 548 30.12 3.76 -7.03
C LEU A 548 29.69 2.41 -6.44
N ASN A 549 28.43 2.05 -6.63
CA ASN A 549 27.82 0.84 -6.09
C ASN A 549 27.13 0.06 -7.23
N PRO A 550 27.91 -0.48 -8.20
CA PRO A 550 27.37 -1.12 -9.39
C PRO A 550 26.53 -2.37 -9.11
N ASN A 551 26.76 -3.06 -7.99
CA ASN A 551 26.08 -4.29 -7.62
C ASN A 551 24.89 -4.08 -6.66
N ALA A 552 24.78 -2.91 -6.04
CA ALA A 552 23.67 -2.62 -5.13
C ALA A 552 22.38 -2.34 -5.89
N LYS A 553 21.24 -2.76 -5.34
CA LYS A 553 19.91 -2.37 -5.79
C LYS A 553 19.62 -0.94 -5.33
N LEU A 554 19.40 -0.03 -6.29
CA LEU A 554 19.12 1.37 -5.99
C LEU A 554 17.60 1.60 -5.86
N VAL A 555 17.20 2.12 -4.71
CA VAL A 555 15.81 2.26 -4.28
C VAL A 555 15.43 3.74 -4.19
N LEU A 556 14.27 4.09 -4.73
CA LEU A 556 13.53 5.30 -4.39
C LEU A 556 12.53 4.93 -3.31
N ASN A 557 12.72 5.41 -2.08
CA ASN A 557 11.94 5.03 -0.91
C ASN A 557 10.93 6.12 -0.55
N GLU A 558 9.68 5.73 -0.26
CA GLU A 558 8.59 6.70 -0.06
C GLU A 558 7.71 6.34 1.12
N CYS A 559 7.36 7.36 1.92
CA CYS A 559 6.37 7.24 2.98
C CYS A 559 4.92 7.33 2.44
N GLY A 560 3.94 6.98 3.25
CA GLY A 560 2.52 7.08 2.87
C GLY A 560 2.07 6.10 1.79
N VAL A 561 2.94 5.21 1.33
CA VAL A 561 2.69 4.13 0.38
C VAL A 561 2.92 2.77 1.04
N GLY A 562 2.40 1.73 0.43
CA GLY A 562 2.33 0.38 0.99
C GLY A 562 0.93 0.11 1.55
N GLY A 563 0.08 -0.57 0.74
CA GLY A 563 -1.32 -0.78 1.05
C GLY A 563 -2.15 0.50 1.10
N TYR A 564 -1.76 1.53 0.34
CA TYR A 564 -2.35 2.88 0.37
C TYR A 564 -2.45 3.48 1.78
N SER A 565 -1.40 3.35 2.57
CA SER A 565 -1.40 3.72 3.99
C SER A 565 -1.85 5.17 4.27
N THR A 566 -1.59 6.10 3.36
CA THR A 566 -2.07 7.49 3.43
C THR A 566 -3.17 7.78 2.40
N GLY A 567 -3.44 6.86 1.49
CA GLY A 567 -4.47 6.99 0.46
C GLY A 567 -3.94 6.82 -0.96
N LYS A 568 -4.88 6.53 -1.89
CA LYS A 568 -4.54 6.26 -3.29
C LYS A 568 -3.89 7.45 -4.00
N GLY A 569 -4.31 8.68 -3.69
CA GLY A 569 -3.77 9.88 -4.32
C GLY A 569 -2.29 10.07 -4.07
N TYR A 570 -1.84 9.69 -2.88
CA TYR A 570 -0.44 9.72 -2.52
C TYR A 570 0.38 8.69 -3.33
N PHE A 571 -0.12 7.47 -3.43
CA PHE A 571 0.49 6.44 -4.27
C PHE A 571 0.53 6.85 -5.75
N ASP A 572 -0.54 7.46 -6.27
CA ASP A 572 -0.58 7.94 -7.66
C ASP A 572 0.55 8.95 -7.92
N SER A 573 0.83 9.87 -6.97
CA SER A 573 1.94 10.83 -7.06
C SER A 573 3.30 10.14 -7.11
N PHE A 574 3.50 9.15 -6.26
CA PHE A 574 4.73 8.36 -6.24
C PHE A 574 4.92 7.57 -7.54
N LEU A 575 3.87 6.96 -8.05
CA LEU A 575 3.89 6.24 -9.33
C LEU A 575 4.25 7.17 -10.50
N GLU A 576 3.66 8.37 -10.57
CA GLU A 576 3.98 9.35 -11.60
C GLU A 576 5.43 9.85 -11.51
N LEU A 577 5.95 10.05 -10.28
CA LEU A 577 7.35 10.39 -10.08
C LEU A 577 8.28 9.31 -10.63
N ILE A 578 8.04 8.04 -10.31
CA ILE A 578 8.83 6.90 -10.82
C ILE A 578 8.77 6.85 -12.35
N LYS A 579 7.58 6.93 -12.94
CA LYS A 579 7.41 6.95 -14.40
C LYS A 579 8.27 8.04 -15.04
N TYR A 580 8.24 9.23 -14.46
CA TYR A 580 8.96 10.36 -14.99
C TYR A 580 10.47 10.18 -14.91
N LEU A 581 11.01 9.83 -13.74
CA LEU A 581 12.44 9.60 -13.54
C LEU A 581 12.95 8.44 -14.42
N LYS A 582 12.18 7.36 -14.56
CA LYS A 582 12.52 6.25 -15.47
C LYS A 582 12.49 6.67 -16.93
N SER A 583 11.56 7.53 -17.35
CA SER A 583 11.54 8.07 -18.72
C SER A 583 12.77 8.90 -19.06
N MET A 584 13.38 9.53 -18.06
CA MET A 584 14.66 10.23 -18.17
C MET A 584 15.88 9.30 -18.14
N GLY A 585 15.69 8.00 -17.91
CA GLY A 585 16.75 7.00 -17.80
C GLY A 585 17.43 6.96 -16.43
N ALA A 586 16.76 7.38 -15.35
CA ALA A 586 17.29 7.22 -14.00
C ALA A 586 17.48 5.73 -13.66
N PRO A 587 18.65 5.31 -13.13
CA PRO A 587 18.93 3.92 -12.84
C PRO A 587 18.32 3.46 -11.51
N ILE A 588 16.99 3.62 -11.39
CA ILE A 588 16.21 3.14 -10.26
C ILE A 588 15.89 1.67 -10.49
N ASP A 589 16.31 0.77 -9.62
CA ASP A 589 16.04 -0.66 -9.74
C ASP A 589 14.75 -1.05 -9.03
N ALA A 590 14.48 -0.43 -7.88
CA ALA A 590 13.30 -0.75 -7.09
C ALA A 590 12.57 0.47 -6.53
N ALA A 591 11.26 0.30 -6.35
CA ALA A 591 10.44 1.19 -5.55
C ALA A 591 10.40 0.69 -4.10
N GLY A 592 10.70 1.56 -3.15
CA GLY A 592 10.59 1.30 -1.72
C GLY A 592 9.25 1.80 -1.19
N LEU A 593 8.49 0.92 -0.56
CA LEU A 593 7.24 1.23 0.11
C LEU A 593 7.48 1.15 1.62
N GLN A 594 7.43 2.28 2.32
CA GLN A 594 7.67 2.29 3.78
C GLN A 594 6.60 1.47 4.52
N ALA A 595 5.35 1.56 4.10
CA ALA A 595 4.28 0.70 4.62
C ALA A 595 4.02 0.85 6.14
N HIS A 596 4.11 2.07 6.67
CA HIS A 596 3.69 2.38 8.03
C HIS A 596 2.16 2.33 8.14
N GLN A 597 1.62 1.37 8.89
CA GLN A 597 0.19 1.13 8.99
C GLN A 597 -0.37 1.64 10.32
N VAL A 598 -1.17 2.69 10.28
CA VAL A 598 -1.93 3.19 11.44
C VAL A 598 -3.33 2.59 11.55
N SER A 599 -3.77 1.88 10.50
CA SER A 599 -5.04 1.18 10.40
C SER A 599 -4.89 -0.07 9.52
N ALA A 600 -5.80 -1.03 9.66
CA ALA A 600 -5.81 -2.20 8.82
C ALA A 600 -6.48 -1.88 7.46
N ASN A 601 -5.69 -1.79 6.41
CA ASN A 601 -6.16 -1.63 5.04
C ASN A 601 -6.33 -3.00 4.37
N TYR A 602 -6.94 -3.02 3.18
CA TYR A 602 -7.08 -4.24 2.39
C TYR A 602 -5.68 -4.80 2.01
N PRO A 603 -5.25 -5.97 2.50
CA PRO A 603 -3.86 -6.45 2.30
C PRO A 603 -3.49 -6.64 0.83
N TYR A 604 -4.44 -6.96 -0.05
CA TYR A 604 -4.18 -7.11 -1.47
C TYR A 604 -3.68 -5.82 -2.15
N LEU A 605 -3.87 -4.66 -1.55
CA LEU A 605 -3.36 -3.39 -2.07
C LEU A 605 -1.83 -3.37 -2.19
N PHE A 606 -1.11 -4.08 -1.32
CA PHE A 606 0.34 -4.25 -1.47
C PHE A 606 0.71 -4.96 -2.78
N TYR A 607 -0.06 -5.99 -3.14
CA TYR A 607 0.11 -6.69 -4.41
C TYR A 607 -0.22 -5.77 -5.59
N GLU A 608 -1.33 -5.03 -5.52
CA GLU A 608 -1.77 -4.11 -6.58
C GLU A 608 -0.76 -2.98 -6.81
N GLU A 609 -0.25 -2.35 -5.76
CA GLU A 609 0.78 -1.31 -5.87
C GLU A 609 2.05 -1.86 -6.55
N ALA A 610 2.49 -3.06 -6.16
CA ALA A 610 3.64 -3.71 -6.77
C ALA A 610 3.41 -4.03 -8.26
N GLU A 611 2.22 -4.49 -8.66
CA GLU A 611 1.87 -4.71 -10.07
C GLU A 611 1.96 -3.41 -10.90
N LEU A 612 1.54 -2.28 -10.34
CA LEU A 612 1.60 -0.99 -11.03
C LEU A 612 3.05 -0.46 -11.13
N LEU A 613 3.81 -0.55 -10.05
CA LEU A 613 5.19 -0.06 -9.99
C LEU A 613 6.15 -0.89 -10.85
N THR A 614 5.99 -2.20 -10.85
CA THR A 614 6.90 -3.12 -11.59
C THR A 614 6.71 -3.14 -13.09
N GLN A 615 5.83 -2.29 -13.61
CA GLN A 615 5.82 -1.90 -15.03
C GLN A 615 6.98 -0.96 -15.37
N TYR A 616 7.58 -0.28 -14.39
CA TYR A 616 8.61 0.74 -14.57
C TYR A 616 9.92 0.39 -13.88
N VAL A 617 9.90 -0.33 -12.76
CA VAL A 617 11.07 -0.80 -12.00
C VAL A 617 11.15 -2.32 -11.99
N ASP A 618 12.31 -2.87 -11.67
CA ASP A 618 12.54 -4.32 -11.72
C ASP A 618 11.85 -5.05 -10.55
N SER A 619 11.83 -4.41 -9.36
CA SER A 619 11.26 -4.97 -8.14
C SER A 619 10.68 -3.91 -7.21
N VAL A 620 10.02 -4.38 -6.14
CA VAL A 620 9.50 -3.58 -5.02
C VAL A 620 10.10 -4.12 -3.73
N SER A 621 10.48 -3.21 -2.83
CA SER A 621 10.91 -3.50 -1.47
C SER A 621 9.89 -2.90 -0.50
N ILE A 622 9.34 -3.72 0.41
CA ILE A 622 8.63 -3.23 1.60
C ILE A 622 9.71 -2.88 2.62
N THR A 623 9.91 -1.60 2.87
CA THR A 623 11.15 -1.12 3.48
C THR A 623 11.06 -0.84 4.97
N GLU A 624 9.86 -0.56 5.49
CA GLU A 624 9.68 -0.04 6.85
C GLU A 624 8.35 -0.50 7.48
N PHE A 625 7.93 -1.74 7.17
CA PHE A 625 6.64 -2.22 7.67
C PHE A 625 6.58 -2.20 9.19
N ASP A 626 5.59 -1.49 9.70
CA ASP A 626 5.13 -1.53 11.07
C ASP A 626 3.61 -1.31 11.13
N VAL A 627 3.00 -1.61 12.28
CA VAL A 627 1.55 -1.56 12.36
C VAL A 627 1.05 -1.22 13.76
N GLY A 628 0.31 -0.10 13.87
CA GLY A 628 -0.28 0.41 15.11
C GLY A 628 -1.67 -0.13 15.39
N LEU A 629 -1.83 -1.45 15.47
CA LEU A 629 -3.09 -2.10 15.80
C LEU A 629 -3.08 -2.62 17.26
N LYS A 630 -4.27 -2.83 17.82
CA LYS A 630 -4.41 -3.55 19.09
C LYS A 630 -3.94 -5.01 18.93
N GLU A 631 -3.38 -5.60 19.99
CA GLU A 631 -2.75 -6.92 19.99
C GLU A 631 -3.62 -8.02 19.36
N GLU A 632 -4.93 -8.02 19.64
CA GLU A 632 -5.86 -9.04 19.13
C GLU A 632 -6.01 -9.05 17.60
N TYR A 633 -5.62 -7.95 16.92
CA TYR A 633 -5.71 -7.84 15.46
C TYR A 633 -4.37 -7.98 14.75
N LEU A 634 -3.28 -8.00 15.50
CA LEU A 634 -1.95 -8.13 14.90
C LEU A 634 -1.78 -9.44 14.14
N TYR A 635 -2.25 -10.57 14.71
CA TYR A 635 -2.10 -11.86 14.04
C TYR A 635 -2.77 -11.93 12.67
N PRO A 636 -4.09 -11.69 12.53
CA PRO A 636 -4.73 -11.82 11.22
C PRO A 636 -4.21 -10.83 10.19
N TYR A 637 -3.93 -9.58 10.60
CA TYR A 637 -3.47 -8.55 9.68
C TYR A 637 -2.03 -8.79 9.22
N VAL A 638 -1.11 -9.08 10.14
CA VAL A 638 0.29 -9.40 9.81
C VAL A 638 0.35 -10.66 8.92
N ARG A 639 -0.41 -11.72 9.25
CA ARG A 639 -0.54 -12.91 8.40
C ARG A 639 -0.90 -12.53 6.96
N ASP A 640 -1.93 -11.73 6.81
CA ASP A 640 -2.49 -11.38 5.50
C ASP A 640 -1.56 -10.46 4.71
N VAL A 641 -0.91 -9.49 5.34
CA VAL A 641 0.11 -8.65 4.68
C VAL A 641 1.29 -9.49 4.22
N LEU A 642 1.79 -10.41 5.06
CA LEU A 642 2.87 -11.32 4.68
C LEU A 642 2.48 -12.19 3.47
N ILE A 643 1.26 -12.73 3.44
CA ILE A 643 0.74 -13.51 2.31
C ILE A 643 0.66 -12.65 1.04
N ALA A 644 0.10 -11.45 1.12
CA ALA A 644 -0.04 -10.55 -0.04
C ALA A 644 1.32 -10.15 -0.62
N CYS A 645 2.28 -9.80 0.23
CA CYS A 645 3.64 -9.45 -0.19
C CYS A 645 4.38 -10.66 -0.79
N TYR A 646 4.31 -11.82 -0.14
CA TYR A 646 5.00 -13.02 -0.65
C TYR A 646 4.39 -13.57 -1.93
N ALA A 647 3.10 -13.35 -2.16
CA ALA A 647 2.41 -13.77 -3.38
C ALA A 647 2.92 -13.02 -4.64
N HIS A 648 3.35 -11.76 -4.51
CA HIS A 648 3.81 -10.99 -5.66
C HIS A 648 5.25 -11.36 -6.04
N PRO A 649 5.52 -11.86 -7.28
CA PRO A 649 6.83 -12.43 -7.65
C PRO A 649 7.96 -11.41 -7.66
N LYS A 650 7.65 -10.11 -7.72
CA LYS A 650 8.63 -9.01 -7.77
C LYS A 650 8.70 -8.20 -6.47
N ILE A 651 7.97 -8.56 -5.41
CA ILE A 651 8.30 -8.08 -4.07
C ILE A 651 9.43 -8.96 -3.56
N GLU A 652 10.64 -8.41 -3.49
CA GLU A 652 11.85 -9.18 -3.22
C GLU A 652 12.40 -8.96 -1.80
N THR A 653 11.94 -7.90 -1.13
CA THR A 653 12.39 -7.52 0.21
C THR A 653 11.21 -7.13 1.09
N PHE A 654 11.20 -7.59 2.35
CA PHE A 654 10.25 -7.19 3.39
C PHE A 654 11.01 -6.90 4.69
N ILE A 655 10.98 -5.66 5.14
CA ILE A 655 11.65 -5.19 6.33
C ILE A 655 10.63 -4.83 7.42
N ALA A 656 10.71 -5.48 8.56
CA ALA A 656 10.05 -5.07 9.79
C ALA A 656 10.79 -3.85 10.36
N TRP A 657 10.14 -2.66 10.36
CA TRP A 657 10.79 -1.42 10.82
C TRP A 657 10.91 -1.38 12.33
N THR A 658 9.83 -1.67 13.04
CA THR A 658 9.81 -1.74 14.50
C THR A 658 9.44 -3.16 14.98
N PRO A 659 10.33 -4.18 14.77
CA PRO A 659 10.03 -5.54 15.21
C PRO A 659 10.04 -5.65 16.74
N PHE A 660 10.73 -4.76 17.43
CA PHE A 660 10.92 -4.74 18.86
C PHE A 660 10.46 -3.40 19.44
N TYR A 661 10.04 -3.41 20.71
CA TYR A 661 9.60 -2.21 21.42
C TYR A 661 10.71 -1.14 21.50
N ILE A 662 10.40 0.07 21.04
CA ILE A 662 11.30 1.23 21.09
C ILE A 662 10.88 2.15 22.25
N TYR A 663 11.77 2.42 23.17
CA TYR A 663 11.51 3.38 24.26
C TYR A 663 11.43 4.81 23.70
N ASN A 664 10.45 5.58 24.20
CA ASN A 664 10.21 7.00 23.89
C ASN A 664 9.52 7.34 22.58
N THR A 665 8.86 6.40 21.90
CA THR A 665 7.91 6.76 20.85
C THR A 665 6.50 6.91 21.42
N SER A 666 5.78 7.95 21.00
CA SER A 666 4.37 8.14 21.36
C SER A 666 3.43 7.19 20.61
N THR A 667 3.90 6.63 19.52
CA THR A 667 3.20 5.67 18.66
C THR A 667 3.77 4.27 18.92
N ARG A 668 2.89 3.33 19.24
CA ARG A 668 3.23 1.91 19.37
C ARG A 668 2.95 1.23 18.06
N LEU A 669 4.00 0.92 17.33
CA LEU A 669 3.94 0.32 15.99
C LEU A 669 4.62 -1.05 15.94
N GLU A 670 5.14 -1.51 17.07
CA GLU A 670 5.76 -2.83 17.21
C GLU A 670 4.73 -3.96 17.05
N PHE A 671 5.09 -5.03 16.35
CA PHE A 671 4.18 -6.12 16.07
C PHE A 671 4.73 -7.53 16.36
N LEU A 672 6.05 -7.66 16.60
CA LEU A 672 6.67 -8.93 17.00
C LEU A 672 6.92 -9.01 18.50
N TYR A 673 7.53 -8.00 19.08
CA TYR A 673 7.84 -7.94 20.51
C TYR A 673 7.50 -6.58 21.10
N GLY A 674 6.72 -6.60 22.16
CA GLY A 674 6.35 -5.42 22.93
C GLY A 674 7.33 -5.10 24.07
N TYR A 675 6.85 -4.33 25.04
CA TYR A 675 7.64 -3.90 26.20
C TYR A 675 8.28 -5.09 26.95
N ASN A 676 9.56 -4.97 27.30
CA ASN A 676 10.37 -6.04 27.92
C ASN A 676 10.41 -7.35 27.12
N ASP A 677 10.43 -7.26 25.79
CA ASP A 677 10.50 -8.38 24.85
C ASP A 677 9.34 -9.39 25.02
N THR A 678 8.16 -8.90 25.42
CA THR A 678 6.95 -9.73 25.45
C THR A 678 6.53 -10.07 24.01
N GLU A 679 6.25 -11.35 23.76
CA GLU A 679 5.78 -11.80 22.44
C GLU A 679 4.42 -11.17 22.11
N LEU A 680 4.29 -10.57 20.92
CA LEU A 680 3.05 -10.05 20.39
C LEU A 680 2.42 -11.04 19.37
N PRO A 681 1.10 -10.97 19.13
CA PRO A 681 0.42 -11.90 18.20
C PRO A 681 0.97 -11.90 16.77
N GLY A 682 1.54 -10.81 16.28
CA GLY A 682 2.20 -10.74 14.97
C GLY A 682 3.38 -11.68 14.84
N LEU A 683 4.09 -11.97 15.95
CA LEU A 683 5.16 -12.96 15.99
C LEU A 683 4.66 -14.37 15.65
N LYS A 684 3.45 -14.72 16.06
CA LYS A 684 2.85 -16.01 15.69
C LYS A 684 2.71 -16.14 14.18
N ALA A 685 2.19 -15.10 13.50
CA ALA A 685 2.07 -15.09 12.04
C ALA A 685 3.46 -15.23 11.36
N TRP A 686 4.46 -14.52 11.88
CA TRP A 686 5.83 -14.61 11.40
C TRP A 686 6.40 -16.03 11.53
N LYS A 687 6.28 -16.64 12.71
CA LYS A 687 6.79 -17.99 12.97
C LYS A 687 6.08 -19.05 12.11
N GLU A 688 4.77 -18.97 11.95
CA GLU A 688 3.99 -19.92 11.17
C GLU A 688 4.31 -19.85 9.68
N LEU A 689 4.45 -18.63 9.11
CA LEU A 689 4.66 -18.44 7.68
C LEU A 689 6.16 -18.39 7.31
N VAL A 690 6.87 -17.37 7.79
CA VAL A 690 8.24 -17.08 7.34
C VAL A 690 9.23 -18.12 7.84
N MET A 691 9.05 -18.60 9.08
CA MET A 691 9.95 -19.60 9.67
C MET A 691 9.43 -21.04 9.54
N GLY A 692 8.14 -21.23 9.26
CA GLY A 692 7.46 -22.50 9.16
C GLY A 692 7.12 -22.86 7.72
N GLU A 693 5.90 -22.50 7.26
CA GLU A 693 5.34 -22.94 5.99
C GLU A 693 6.23 -22.61 4.78
N TRP A 694 6.89 -21.46 4.79
CA TRP A 694 7.74 -21.02 3.67
C TRP A 694 9.21 -21.44 3.81
N ARG A 695 9.51 -22.28 4.79
CA ARG A 695 10.80 -22.95 4.96
C ARG A 695 10.69 -24.43 4.69
N THR A 696 11.16 -24.87 3.52
CA THR A 696 11.15 -26.27 3.15
C THR A 696 12.23 -27.01 3.93
N ASN A 697 11.82 -28.08 4.61
CA ASN A 697 12.69 -29.04 5.29
C ASN A 697 12.06 -30.43 5.12
N GLU A 698 12.53 -31.18 4.10
CA GLU A 698 11.91 -32.43 3.70
C GLU A 698 12.93 -33.54 3.50
N THR A 699 12.50 -34.76 3.81
CA THR A 699 13.26 -36.00 3.57
C THR A 699 12.44 -36.92 2.70
N VAL A 700 13.02 -37.39 1.61
CA VAL A 700 12.42 -38.34 0.66
C VAL A 700 13.40 -39.43 0.31
N ASN A 701 12.92 -40.56 -0.22
CA ASN A 701 13.79 -41.60 -0.72
C ASN A 701 13.73 -41.67 -2.25
N THR A 702 14.83 -42.06 -2.88
CA THR A 702 14.87 -42.30 -4.33
C THR A 702 14.04 -43.52 -4.73
N GLY A 703 13.37 -43.40 -5.87
CA GLY A 703 12.63 -44.50 -6.48
C GLY A 703 13.53 -45.51 -7.20
N ALA A 704 12.91 -46.50 -7.85
CA ALA A 704 13.60 -47.58 -8.59
C ALA A 704 14.47 -47.02 -9.78
N ASP A 705 14.19 -45.83 -10.27
CA ASP A 705 15.00 -45.13 -11.26
C ASP A 705 16.16 -44.34 -10.66
N GLY A 706 16.32 -44.40 -9.32
CA GLY A 706 17.35 -43.65 -8.60
C GLY A 706 17.09 -42.15 -8.47
N SER A 707 15.89 -41.68 -8.74
CA SER A 707 15.53 -40.28 -8.64
C SER A 707 14.62 -39.98 -7.44
N ALA A 708 14.78 -38.80 -6.87
CA ALA A 708 13.87 -38.19 -5.89
C ALA A 708 13.52 -36.77 -6.31
N GLU A 709 12.26 -36.36 -6.11
CA GLU A 709 11.82 -35.00 -6.40
C GLU A 709 11.27 -34.35 -5.13
N ILE A 710 11.71 -33.13 -4.87
CA ILE A 710 11.26 -32.30 -3.75
C ILE A 710 10.74 -30.99 -4.33
N ARG A 711 9.50 -30.63 -4.00
CA ARG A 711 8.92 -29.33 -4.34
C ARG A 711 9.04 -28.37 -3.18
N GLY A 712 9.97 -27.41 -3.29
CA GLY A 712 10.29 -26.48 -2.22
C GLY A 712 10.11 -25.00 -2.61
N HIS A 713 10.07 -24.13 -1.61
CA HIS A 713 10.17 -22.70 -1.80
C HIS A 713 11.55 -22.34 -2.35
N ARG A 714 11.64 -21.38 -3.28
CA ARG A 714 12.91 -20.98 -3.88
C ARG A 714 13.83 -20.31 -2.87
N GLY A 715 15.11 -20.63 -2.95
CA GLY A 715 16.12 -20.16 -2.01
C GLY A 715 17.35 -21.04 -1.98
N ARG A 716 18.19 -20.84 -0.99
CA ARG A 716 19.39 -21.66 -0.76
C ARG A 716 19.06 -22.88 0.10
N TYR A 717 19.62 -24.02 -0.28
CA TYR A 717 19.39 -25.31 0.36
C TYR A 717 20.71 -26.02 0.65
N ASP A 718 20.74 -26.74 1.75
CA ASP A 718 21.68 -27.83 1.98
C ASP A 718 20.97 -29.14 1.63
N VAL A 719 21.49 -29.83 0.63
CA VAL A 719 20.98 -31.11 0.15
C VAL A 719 21.92 -32.23 0.55
N THR A 720 21.47 -33.14 1.41
CA THR A 720 22.23 -34.27 1.93
C THR A 720 21.72 -35.55 1.32
N VAL A 721 22.63 -36.35 0.74
CA VAL A 721 22.33 -37.68 0.23
C VAL A 721 22.98 -38.72 1.14
N THR A 722 22.19 -39.68 1.61
CA THR A 722 22.67 -40.78 2.48
C THR A 722 22.42 -42.12 1.82
N VAL A 723 23.47 -42.92 1.71
CA VAL A 723 23.42 -44.32 1.22
C VAL A 723 24.27 -45.17 2.12
N ASP A 724 23.72 -46.28 2.64
CA ASP A 724 24.40 -47.27 3.49
C ASP A 724 25.14 -46.62 4.69
N GLY A 725 24.54 -45.57 5.28
CA GLY A 725 25.09 -44.84 6.43
C GLY A 725 26.25 -43.87 6.11
N LYS A 726 26.60 -43.67 4.83
CA LYS A 726 27.51 -42.62 4.36
C LYS A 726 26.66 -41.45 3.88
N SER A 727 26.99 -40.23 4.26
CA SER A 727 26.28 -39.01 3.87
C SER A 727 27.23 -37.97 3.27
N GLU A 728 26.73 -37.22 2.30
CA GLU A 728 27.42 -36.06 1.71
C GLU A 728 26.41 -34.94 1.50
N THR A 729 26.83 -33.68 1.66
CA THR A 729 25.98 -32.51 1.56
C THR A 729 26.50 -31.53 0.52
N ILE A 730 25.63 -30.95 -0.27
CA ILE A 730 25.91 -29.85 -1.20
C ILE A 730 24.98 -28.68 -0.94
N SER A 731 25.52 -27.45 -0.89
CA SER A 731 24.72 -26.23 -0.84
C SER A 731 24.42 -25.76 -2.26
N MET A 732 23.13 -25.54 -2.56
CA MET A 732 22.67 -25.11 -3.87
C MET A 732 21.56 -24.07 -3.78
N ASN A 733 21.31 -23.36 -4.89
CA ASN A 733 20.16 -22.47 -5.02
C ASN A 733 19.05 -23.13 -5.83
N LEU A 734 17.88 -23.28 -5.21
CA LEU A 734 16.66 -23.65 -5.91
C LEU A 734 16.08 -22.38 -6.58
N THR A 735 16.13 -22.34 -7.91
CA THR A 735 15.76 -21.18 -8.72
C THR A 735 14.51 -21.47 -9.57
N LYS A 736 14.03 -20.46 -10.32
CA LYS A 736 12.95 -20.66 -11.30
C LYS A 736 13.35 -21.45 -12.56
N ASP A 737 14.64 -21.68 -12.77
CA ASP A 737 15.18 -22.48 -13.88
C ASP A 737 15.22 -23.96 -13.48
N GLU A 738 14.15 -24.70 -13.83
CA GLU A 738 14.01 -26.13 -13.45
C GLU A 738 15.16 -27.02 -13.96
N GLU A 739 15.71 -26.70 -15.13
CA GLU A 739 16.77 -27.52 -15.75
C GLU A 739 18.05 -27.50 -14.93
N LYS A 740 18.29 -26.44 -14.15
CA LYS A 740 19.45 -26.28 -13.29
C LYS A 740 19.26 -26.79 -11.87
N ASN A 741 18.01 -27.06 -11.46
CA ASN A 741 17.69 -27.53 -10.11
C ASN A 741 17.91 -29.07 -9.97
N VAL A 742 19.03 -29.57 -10.46
CA VAL A 742 19.32 -31.00 -10.46
C VAL A 742 20.62 -31.30 -9.72
N VAL A 743 20.52 -32.13 -8.68
CA VAL A 743 21.68 -32.69 -7.95
C VAL A 743 21.97 -34.10 -8.47
N ASN A 744 23.18 -34.37 -8.89
CA ASN A 744 23.64 -35.70 -9.29
C ASN A 744 24.61 -36.24 -8.24
N ALA A 745 24.28 -37.39 -7.67
CA ALA A 745 25.09 -38.11 -6.69
C ALA A 745 25.68 -39.38 -7.33
N VAL A 746 26.98 -39.55 -7.17
CA VAL A 746 27.70 -40.78 -7.57
C VAL A 746 28.25 -41.45 -6.30
N VAL A 747 27.76 -42.64 -6.03
CA VAL A 747 28.17 -43.44 -4.85
C VAL A 747 29.21 -44.45 -5.25
N SER A 748 30.34 -44.51 -4.51
CA SER A 748 31.46 -45.43 -4.71
C SER A 748 32.00 -45.95 -3.38
N ASP A 749 32.98 -46.83 -3.43
CA ASP A 749 33.68 -47.32 -2.22
C ASP A 749 34.35 -46.14 -1.48
N ASP A 750 34.79 -45.11 -2.19
CA ASP A 750 35.46 -43.92 -1.64
C ASP A 750 34.49 -42.91 -0.99
N GLY A 751 33.17 -43.10 -1.16
CA GLY A 751 32.15 -42.22 -0.64
C GLY A 751 31.15 -41.71 -1.70
N ILE A 752 30.43 -40.65 -1.38
CA ILE A 752 29.42 -40.00 -2.24
C ILE A 752 30.05 -38.73 -2.82
N LYS A 753 29.84 -38.49 -4.12
CA LYS A 753 30.22 -37.23 -4.77
C LYS A 753 28.99 -36.57 -5.32
N LEU A 754 28.74 -35.30 -4.91
CA LEU A 754 27.62 -34.50 -5.34
C LEU A 754 28.05 -33.47 -6.38
N LYS A 755 27.17 -33.21 -7.36
CA LYS A 755 27.34 -32.18 -8.38
C LYS A 755 26.00 -31.51 -8.71
N CYS A 756 26.00 -30.18 -8.80
CA CYS A 756 24.86 -29.36 -9.22
C CYS A 756 25.35 -28.18 -10.04
N GLU A 757 24.56 -27.67 -11.02
CA GLU A 757 24.86 -26.43 -11.74
C GLU A 757 24.62 -25.19 -10.89
N ASN A 758 23.59 -25.21 -10.06
CA ASN A 758 23.19 -24.12 -9.17
C ASN A 758 23.89 -24.20 -7.80
N VAL A 759 25.12 -24.75 -7.75
CA VAL A 759 25.89 -24.81 -6.50
C VAL A 759 26.02 -23.40 -5.89
N TYR A 760 25.76 -23.29 -4.59
CA TYR A 760 25.96 -22.04 -3.89
C TYR A 760 27.45 -21.81 -3.66
N ILE A 761 27.93 -20.65 -4.13
CA ILE A 761 29.28 -20.17 -3.88
C ILE A 761 29.16 -19.07 -2.81
N PRO A 762 29.75 -19.26 -1.62
CA PRO A 762 29.73 -18.22 -0.59
C PRO A 762 30.34 -16.93 -1.12
N LYS A 763 29.69 -15.80 -0.81
CA LYS A 763 30.27 -14.48 -1.08
C LYS A 763 31.61 -14.38 -0.33
N GLU A 764 32.66 -13.81 -0.95
CA GLU A 764 33.87 -13.48 -0.23
C GLU A 764 33.58 -12.59 0.96
N LYS A 765 34.08 -12.94 2.13
CA LYS A 765 33.93 -12.09 3.31
C LYS A 765 34.56 -10.75 3.01
N MET A 766 33.85 -9.72 3.31
CA MET A 766 34.34 -8.35 3.20
C MET A 766 35.53 -8.15 4.14
N PRO A 767 36.56 -7.45 3.71
CA PRO A 767 37.57 -6.99 4.65
C PRO A 767 36.91 -6.12 5.70
N TYR A 768 37.25 -6.35 6.99
CA TYR A 768 36.76 -5.46 8.06
C TYR A 768 37.07 -4.02 7.70
N ILE A 769 36.07 -3.17 7.80
CA ILE A 769 36.22 -1.74 7.59
C ILE A 769 36.92 -1.19 8.84
N ASN A 770 38.24 -1.08 8.81
CA ASN A 770 39.05 -0.74 10.01
C ASN A 770 39.07 0.75 10.35
N SER A 771 38.63 1.63 9.46
CA SER A 771 38.44 3.06 9.75
C SER A 771 37.62 3.70 8.64
N LEU A 772 36.42 4.18 8.97
CA LEU A 772 35.66 5.09 8.12
C LEU A 772 36.26 6.48 8.32
N ASP A 773 37.04 6.94 7.38
CA ASP A 773 37.60 8.30 7.40
C ASP A 773 36.54 9.27 6.82
N PHE A 774 35.56 9.64 7.63
CA PHE A 774 34.50 10.58 7.26
C PHE A 774 35.01 11.98 6.90
N GLY A 775 36.28 12.28 7.12
CA GLY A 775 36.89 13.57 6.81
C GLY A 775 37.45 13.68 5.38
N LYS A 776 37.49 12.60 4.62
CA LYS A 776 37.99 12.59 3.23
C LYS A 776 36.87 12.29 2.25
N THR A 777 36.08 13.30 1.91
CA THR A 777 35.33 13.25 0.65
C THR A 777 36.34 13.11 -0.48
N THR A 778 36.39 11.99 -1.15
CA THR A 778 37.04 11.91 -2.44
C THR A 778 36.26 12.85 -3.35
N ASP A 779 36.93 13.79 -4.02
CA ASP A 779 36.32 14.54 -5.11
C ASP A 779 35.93 13.52 -6.18
N ILE A 780 34.69 13.02 -6.09
CA ILE A 780 34.15 12.20 -7.14
C ILE A 780 33.83 13.16 -8.28
N ASP A 781 34.37 12.83 -9.44
CA ASP A 781 34.06 13.49 -10.68
C ASP A 781 32.55 13.22 -10.95
N MET A 782 31.68 14.13 -10.38
CA MET A 782 30.25 14.07 -10.61
C MET A 782 30.03 14.21 -12.12
N PRO A 783 29.23 13.37 -12.75
CA PRO A 783 28.94 13.50 -14.17
C PRO A 783 28.58 14.95 -14.44
N ASP A 784 29.27 15.61 -15.36
CA ASP A 784 28.87 16.95 -15.80
C ASP A 784 27.38 16.92 -16.05
N LEU A 785 26.64 17.93 -15.57
CA LEU A 785 25.26 18.15 -15.97
C LEU A 785 25.23 18.16 -17.49
N ILE A 786 24.95 16.99 -18.06
CA ILE A 786 24.83 16.86 -19.49
C ILE A 786 23.74 17.85 -19.89
N ASN A 787 24.02 18.72 -20.84
CA ASN A 787 23.08 19.69 -21.40
C ASN A 787 21.82 19.03 -22.02
N GLU A 788 21.69 17.72 -21.93
CA GLU A 788 20.59 16.88 -22.38
C GLU A 788 19.44 16.73 -21.37
N TYR A 789 19.61 17.20 -20.11
CA TYR A 789 18.49 17.18 -19.17
C TYR A 789 17.47 18.24 -19.57
N GLU A 790 16.23 17.83 -19.60
CA GLU A 790 15.12 18.75 -19.74
C GLU A 790 15.17 19.77 -18.61
N ARG A 791 15.60 20.95 -18.91
CA ARG A 791 15.47 22.08 -17.99
C ARG A 791 14.09 22.67 -18.19
N ALA A 792 13.44 23.00 -17.07
CA ALA A 792 12.26 23.85 -17.14
C ALA A 792 12.64 25.13 -17.92
N THR A 793 11.80 25.51 -18.83
CA THR A 793 11.93 26.77 -19.56
C THR A 793 11.81 27.93 -18.59
N GLU A 794 12.64 28.95 -18.73
CA GLU A 794 12.54 30.16 -17.94
C GLU A 794 11.14 30.79 -18.08
N ILE A 795 10.43 30.86 -16.97
CA ILE A 795 9.14 31.54 -16.86
C ILE A 795 9.47 33.02 -16.62
N LYS A 796 8.98 33.89 -17.49
CA LYS A 796 9.20 35.33 -17.39
C LYS A 796 8.35 35.93 -16.28
N SER A 797 7.11 35.55 -16.16
CA SER A 797 6.19 35.92 -15.09
C SER A 797 5.04 34.95 -14.93
N CYS A 798 4.50 34.88 -13.74
CA CYS A 798 3.20 34.26 -13.45
C CYS A 798 2.34 35.30 -12.72
N ARG A 799 1.08 35.46 -13.13
CA ARG A 799 0.17 36.44 -12.56
C ARG A 799 -1.17 35.84 -12.25
N ASP A 800 -1.79 36.35 -11.18
CA ASP A 800 -3.18 36.03 -10.87
C ASP A 800 -4.17 36.71 -11.82
N PHE A 801 -5.45 36.51 -11.58
CA PHE A 801 -6.54 37.11 -12.36
C PHE A 801 -6.56 38.65 -12.30
N ASP A 802 -6.14 39.24 -11.19
CA ASP A 802 -6.06 40.69 -10.95
C ASP A 802 -4.76 41.32 -11.47
N GLY A 803 -3.83 40.49 -11.97
CA GLY A 803 -2.55 40.90 -12.55
C GLY A 803 -1.40 41.03 -11.54
N ASN A 804 -1.58 40.56 -10.29
CA ASN A 804 -0.48 40.52 -9.31
C ASN A 804 0.54 39.43 -9.67
N GLU A 805 1.80 39.74 -9.49
CA GLU A 805 2.90 38.82 -9.75
C GLU A 805 2.94 37.73 -8.67
N LEU A 806 3.19 36.50 -9.10
CA LEU A 806 3.25 35.30 -8.27
C LEU A 806 4.58 34.55 -8.47
N PRO A 807 5.71 35.16 -8.10
CA PRO A 807 7.04 34.57 -8.30
C PRO A 807 7.22 33.26 -7.55
N GLN A 808 6.54 33.05 -6.42
CA GLN A 808 6.59 31.83 -5.59
C GLN A 808 6.20 30.55 -6.34
N LEU A 809 5.48 30.66 -7.45
CA LEU A 809 5.06 29.49 -8.20
C LEU A 809 6.14 28.93 -9.15
N PHE A 810 7.18 29.71 -9.45
CA PHE A 810 8.23 29.29 -10.40
C PHE A 810 9.65 29.72 -9.97
N ASP A 811 9.77 30.50 -8.91
CA ASP A 811 11.04 30.89 -8.30
C ASP A 811 11.21 30.12 -6.99
N ALA A 812 12.16 29.22 -6.97
CA ALA A 812 12.46 28.37 -5.81
C ALA A 812 12.92 29.15 -4.55
N ASN A 813 13.23 30.43 -4.68
CA ASN A 813 13.57 31.29 -3.53
C ASN A 813 12.35 32.00 -2.94
N SER A 814 11.16 31.77 -3.49
CA SER A 814 9.91 32.36 -3.04
C SER A 814 9.00 31.27 -2.52
N ASP A 815 8.44 31.45 -1.33
CA ASP A 815 7.54 30.50 -0.69
C ASP A 815 6.08 30.90 -0.82
N GLY A 816 5.18 29.93 -0.88
CA GLY A 816 3.73 30.11 -0.82
C GLY A 816 2.95 29.54 -1.99
N ASN A 817 1.69 29.23 -1.72
CA ASN A 817 0.73 28.75 -2.69
C ASN A 817 -0.06 29.93 -3.30
N ALA A 818 -0.55 29.78 -4.52
CA ALA A 818 -1.56 30.65 -5.10
C ALA A 818 -2.95 30.03 -5.01
N ILE A 819 -3.93 30.83 -4.64
CA ILE A 819 -5.35 30.44 -4.63
C ILE A 819 -6.00 31.04 -5.88
N VAL A 820 -6.71 30.20 -6.64
CA VAL A 820 -7.46 30.60 -7.85
C VAL A 820 -8.92 30.28 -7.59
N LEU A 821 -9.76 31.30 -7.58
CA LEU A 821 -11.20 31.14 -7.30
C LEU A 821 -11.96 30.66 -8.55
N PRO A 822 -13.17 30.07 -8.40
CA PRO A 822 -13.99 29.65 -9.54
C PRO A 822 -14.21 30.77 -10.55
N GLY A 823 -13.89 30.47 -11.81
CA GLY A 823 -13.95 31.44 -12.92
C GLY A 823 -12.69 32.27 -13.12
N GLU A 824 -11.75 32.28 -12.17
CA GLU A 824 -10.46 32.93 -12.29
C GLU A 824 -9.38 32.00 -12.91
N TYR A 825 -8.20 32.53 -13.16
CA TYR A 825 -7.06 31.83 -13.73
C TYR A 825 -5.73 32.47 -13.35
N LEU A 826 -4.68 31.64 -13.34
CA LEU A 826 -3.30 32.12 -13.39
C LEU A 826 -2.86 32.24 -14.84
N THR A 827 -2.01 33.21 -15.14
CA THR A 827 -1.37 33.38 -16.47
C THR A 827 0.14 33.26 -16.32
N VAL A 828 0.74 32.27 -16.93
CA VAL A 828 2.18 32.08 -17.06
C VAL A 828 2.62 32.68 -18.40
N GLU A 829 3.61 33.57 -18.39
CA GLU A 829 4.24 34.14 -19.58
C GLU A 829 5.64 33.55 -19.74
N LEU A 830 5.90 32.94 -20.89
CA LEU A 830 7.20 32.50 -21.32
C LEU A 830 7.87 33.68 -22.08
N GLY A 831 9.19 33.82 -22.00
CA GLY A 831 9.91 34.92 -22.63
C GLY A 831 9.69 35.03 -24.15
N LYS A 832 9.37 33.91 -24.81
CA LYS A 832 9.09 33.81 -26.25
C LYS A 832 8.09 32.71 -26.53
N CYS A 833 7.52 32.68 -27.73
CA CYS A 833 6.69 31.59 -28.18
C CYS A 833 7.56 30.38 -28.50
N VAL A 834 7.28 29.22 -27.86
CA VAL A 834 8.09 27.99 -27.92
C VAL A 834 7.22 26.75 -28.19
N ASN A 835 7.84 25.71 -28.72
CA ASN A 835 7.22 24.40 -28.79
C ASN A 835 7.23 23.79 -27.39
N LEU A 836 6.07 23.47 -26.90
CA LEU A 836 5.89 22.88 -25.57
C LEU A 836 6.09 21.36 -25.63
N LYS A 837 6.60 20.80 -24.56
CA LYS A 837 6.64 19.38 -24.33
C LYS A 837 5.66 18.99 -23.22
N LYS A 838 5.75 19.64 -22.04
CA LYS A 838 4.87 19.37 -20.91
C LYS A 838 4.80 20.55 -19.95
N LEU A 839 3.76 20.55 -19.15
CA LEU A 839 3.56 21.40 -17.99
C LEU A 839 3.51 20.52 -16.76
N ILE A 840 4.26 20.85 -15.72
CA ILE A 840 4.12 20.21 -14.41
C ILE A 840 3.51 21.22 -13.47
N VAL A 841 2.42 20.83 -12.82
CA VAL A 841 1.74 21.64 -11.80
C VAL A 841 1.82 20.91 -10.47
N GLY A 842 2.46 21.55 -9.49
CA GLY A 842 2.36 21.15 -8.09
C GLY A 842 1.06 21.70 -7.51
N TRP A 843 0.13 20.83 -7.15
CA TRP A 843 -1.13 21.21 -6.52
C TRP A 843 -0.93 21.30 -5.01
N GLY A 844 -1.14 22.45 -4.42
CA GLY A 844 -1.20 22.60 -2.98
C GLY A 844 -2.33 21.72 -2.42
N ASP A 845 -2.07 20.89 -1.41
CA ASP A 845 -2.99 19.89 -0.88
C ASP A 845 -3.45 18.84 -1.94
N GLY A 846 -2.73 18.68 -3.04
CA GLY A 846 -3.14 17.86 -4.19
C GLY A 846 -3.30 16.38 -3.88
N TYR A 847 -2.54 15.86 -2.92
CA TYR A 847 -2.64 14.47 -2.47
C TYR A 847 -3.86 14.22 -1.57
N LEU A 848 -4.45 15.28 -0.99
CA LEU A 848 -5.67 15.18 -0.18
C LEU A 848 -6.92 15.55 -0.97
N LYS A 849 -6.78 16.28 -2.09
CA LYS A 849 -7.90 16.84 -2.85
C LYS A 849 -7.74 16.66 -4.35
N ARG A 850 -8.86 16.49 -5.03
CA ARG A 850 -8.96 16.42 -6.48
C ARG A 850 -9.66 17.69 -7.00
N PHE A 851 -8.91 18.52 -7.72
CA PHE A 851 -9.41 19.79 -8.23
C PHE A 851 -9.83 19.67 -9.69
N GLN A 852 -11.03 20.19 -10.02
CA GLN A 852 -11.43 20.37 -11.41
C GLN A 852 -10.72 21.60 -11.97
N ASN A 853 -9.89 21.42 -13.00
CA ASN A 853 -9.06 22.45 -13.56
C ASN A 853 -9.12 22.48 -15.09
N GLY A 854 -8.85 23.66 -15.66
CA GLY A 854 -8.69 23.88 -17.09
C GLY A 854 -7.27 24.39 -17.40
N ILE A 855 -6.66 23.84 -18.46
CA ILE A 855 -5.39 24.34 -18.98
C ILE A 855 -5.64 24.89 -20.38
N GLU A 856 -5.27 26.16 -20.59
CA GLU A 856 -5.38 26.86 -21.87
C GLU A 856 -4.02 27.37 -22.29
N ILE A 857 -3.73 27.40 -23.57
CA ILE A 857 -2.51 27.93 -24.15
C ILE A 857 -2.80 28.99 -25.19
N SER A 858 -1.86 29.93 -25.38
CA SER A 858 -1.94 31.02 -26.37
C SER A 858 -0.56 31.41 -26.90
N GLU A 859 -0.49 31.74 -28.19
CA GLU A 859 0.74 32.30 -28.81
C GLU A 859 0.80 33.84 -28.67
N ASP A 860 -0.34 34.52 -28.62
CA ASP A 860 -0.49 35.99 -28.64
C ASP A 860 -1.05 36.60 -27.34
N GLY A 861 -1.61 35.79 -26.45
CA GLY A 861 -2.27 36.23 -25.20
C GLY A 861 -3.73 36.69 -25.38
N GLU A 862 -4.25 36.67 -26.61
CA GLU A 862 -5.61 37.05 -26.95
C GLU A 862 -6.46 35.84 -27.34
N ASN A 863 -5.91 34.94 -28.17
CA ASN A 863 -6.57 33.72 -28.65
C ASN A 863 -6.12 32.50 -27.84
N TRP A 864 -7.08 31.88 -27.13
CA TRP A 864 -6.81 30.77 -26.21
C TRP A 864 -7.35 29.44 -26.70
N THR A 865 -6.54 28.42 -26.59
CA THR A 865 -6.92 27.05 -26.95
C THR A 865 -6.91 26.19 -25.69
N VAL A 866 -8.05 25.57 -25.38
CA VAL A 866 -8.14 24.60 -24.29
C VAL A 866 -7.38 23.32 -24.68
N VAL A 867 -6.40 22.95 -23.88
CA VAL A 867 -5.62 21.72 -24.04
C VAL A 867 -6.05 20.63 -23.07
N ARG A 868 -6.64 21.05 -21.94
CA ARG A 868 -7.18 20.14 -20.94
C ARG A 868 -8.35 20.80 -20.20
N ASN A 869 -9.33 19.95 -19.85
CA ASN A 869 -10.35 20.26 -18.85
C ASN A 869 -10.66 18.97 -18.10
N GLY A 870 -10.36 18.88 -16.81
CA GLY A 870 -10.45 17.64 -16.04
C GLY A 870 -10.02 17.78 -14.60
N ILE A 871 -9.96 16.64 -13.91
CA ILE A 871 -9.56 16.55 -12.50
C ILE A 871 -8.07 16.18 -12.44
N ASN A 872 -7.31 16.80 -11.52
CA ASN A 872 -5.91 16.43 -11.29
C ASN A 872 -5.82 14.96 -10.79
N LYS A 873 -4.76 14.29 -11.20
CA LYS A 873 -4.53 12.86 -10.89
C LYS A 873 -3.58 12.66 -9.72
N SER A 874 -2.69 13.61 -9.51
CA SER A 874 -1.62 13.59 -8.51
C SER A 874 -1.36 15.00 -8.01
N ASP A 875 -0.64 15.15 -6.92
CA ASP A 875 -0.22 16.46 -6.38
C ASP A 875 0.88 17.14 -7.21
N ASN A 876 1.76 16.38 -7.86
CA ASN A 876 2.64 16.89 -8.92
C ASN A 876 2.22 16.27 -10.25
N GLU A 877 1.40 16.97 -10.99
CA GLU A 877 0.80 16.43 -12.20
C GLU A 877 1.55 16.87 -13.45
N GLU A 878 1.94 15.88 -14.25
CA GLU A 878 2.46 16.11 -15.58
C GLU A 878 1.34 16.15 -16.61
N ILE A 879 1.29 17.24 -17.37
CA ILE A 879 0.31 17.49 -18.43
C ILE A 879 1.06 17.51 -19.76
N ASP A 880 0.77 16.52 -20.62
CA ASP A 880 1.37 16.42 -21.94
C ASP A 880 0.93 17.58 -22.85
N LEU A 881 1.91 18.28 -23.40
CA LEU A 881 1.74 19.39 -24.32
C LEU A 881 2.52 19.19 -25.66
N ILE A 882 2.96 17.96 -25.94
CA ILE A 882 3.69 17.62 -27.16
C ILE A 882 2.92 18.10 -28.39
N GLY A 883 3.61 18.78 -29.31
CA GLY A 883 3.03 19.32 -30.54
C GLY A 883 2.22 20.59 -30.34
N LYS A 884 2.20 21.16 -29.16
CA LYS A 884 1.60 22.46 -28.85
C LYS A 884 2.66 23.57 -28.90
N LYS A 885 2.24 24.80 -29.23
CA LYS A 885 3.10 25.95 -29.26
C LYS A 885 2.44 27.09 -28.52
N ALA A 886 3.17 27.76 -27.63
CA ALA A 886 2.62 28.86 -26.85
C ALA A 886 3.70 29.81 -26.35
N LYS A 887 3.26 31.05 -26.04
CA LYS A 887 3.96 32.01 -25.21
C LYS A 887 3.30 32.17 -23.86
N TYR A 888 2.00 31.87 -23.76
CA TYR A 888 1.20 32.00 -22.55
C TYR A 888 0.48 30.70 -22.23
N ILE A 889 0.39 30.38 -20.93
CA ILE A 889 -0.38 29.24 -20.40
C ILE A 889 -1.29 29.78 -19.31
N ARG A 890 -2.55 29.35 -19.29
CA ARG A 890 -3.50 29.60 -18.20
C ARG A 890 -3.81 28.32 -17.45
N ILE A 891 -3.86 28.45 -16.13
CA ILE A 891 -4.37 27.43 -15.22
C ILE A 891 -5.66 28.00 -14.61
N LYS A 892 -6.77 27.36 -14.84
CA LYS A 892 -8.12 27.89 -14.61
C LYS A 892 -8.87 27.08 -13.57
N ALA A 893 -9.48 27.76 -12.62
CA ALA A 893 -10.47 27.18 -11.74
C ALA A 893 -11.84 27.16 -12.43
N THR A 894 -12.49 26.00 -12.50
CA THR A 894 -13.81 25.87 -13.15
C THR A 894 -14.96 26.02 -12.16
N ASP A 895 -15.13 25.14 -11.23
CA ASP A 895 -16.26 25.05 -10.30
C ASP A 895 -15.85 25.05 -8.82
N GLU A 896 -14.57 24.96 -8.52
CA GLU A 896 -14.02 25.04 -7.16
C GLU A 896 -12.71 25.82 -7.14
N LYS A 897 -12.26 26.25 -5.96
CA LYS A 897 -10.96 26.92 -5.84
C LYS A 897 -9.82 25.93 -6.11
N LEU A 898 -8.79 26.36 -6.81
CA LEU A 898 -7.55 25.64 -6.95
C LEU A 898 -6.51 26.20 -5.97
N ILE A 899 -5.64 25.32 -5.51
CA ILE A 899 -4.43 25.70 -4.79
C ILE A 899 -3.25 25.25 -5.65
N VAL A 900 -2.44 26.18 -6.12
CA VAL A 900 -1.27 25.90 -6.96
C VAL A 900 -0.02 26.21 -6.17
N GLY A 901 0.82 25.22 -5.96
CA GLY A 901 2.07 25.33 -5.20
C GLY A 901 3.30 25.58 -6.07
N SER A 902 3.34 25.02 -7.29
CA SER A 902 4.45 25.21 -8.20
C SER A 902 4.06 25.03 -9.67
N ILE A 903 4.82 25.63 -10.56
CA ILE A 903 4.63 25.53 -12.01
C ILE A 903 6.00 25.37 -12.69
N SER A 904 6.15 24.33 -13.51
CA SER A 904 7.32 24.14 -14.37
C SER A 904 6.90 23.85 -15.81
N VAL A 905 7.47 24.53 -16.76
CA VAL A 905 7.17 24.39 -18.20
C VAL A 905 8.39 23.81 -18.91
N TYR A 906 8.18 22.77 -19.69
CA TYR A 906 9.23 22.13 -20.48
C TYR A 906 8.97 22.30 -21.97
N THR A 907 10.02 22.61 -22.70
CA THR A 907 9.98 22.85 -24.14
C THR A 907 10.66 21.73 -24.92
N ASP A 908 10.19 21.52 -26.14
CA ASP A 908 10.86 20.61 -27.07
C ASP A 908 12.08 21.32 -27.64
N ASN A 909 13.27 20.94 -27.16
CA ASN A 909 14.55 21.46 -27.61
C ASN A 909 15.11 20.70 -28.80
N THR A 910 14.32 19.97 -29.56
CA THR A 910 14.77 19.38 -30.84
C THR A 910 15.16 20.49 -31.78
N LYS A 911 16.49 20.71 -31.94
CA LYS A 911 17.08 21.49 -33.02
C LYS A 911 16.99 20.71 -34.32
#